data_88f69dcf5958f6430752a671526c6c10
#
_entry.id   88f69dcf5958f6430752a671526c6c10
#
_cell.length_a   1.000
_cell.length_b   1.000
_cell.length_c   1.000
_cell.angle_alpha   90.00
_cell.angle_beta   90.00
_cell.angle_gamma   90.00
#
_symmetry.space_group_name_H-M   'P 1'
#
loop_
_entity.id
_entity.type
_entity.pdbx_description
1 polymer ?
#
loop_
_entity_poly.entity_id
_entity_poly.type
_entity_poly.pdbx_seq_one_letter_code
_entity_poly.pdbx_strand_id
1 'polypeptide(L)'
;MASYDASEIESKWRKKWTDSKLYEVDLNSDKPKYYNLVMFPYPSGDKLHVGHWYNYAPADSWGRYMRMKGHNVFQPMGFDSFGLPAENYAIKSGVHPRESTLKNVEHMKKQLSDMGAMYDWDKSVTTSEPDYYRWSQWVFLQLYGKDLAYKKTAPVNWCDSCQTVLANEQAQDGTCERCDSEVTKKDLAQWFFKIRDYAEDLLNHDDLDWPEKTVLMQKNWIGKSEGCDIDFKLEDGSETLTCYTTRPDTLFSVTFIVVAPEHPLVDKFVEGTEYEDEVKKMREKIYNQTDIERTSEGGKDKLGAFLGKYAINPANGEKVPVYMANFALMYGTGVVMADAHDQRDFEFAHKYDIPLKFVISEDGKEIDPKDFDEAYVEDGMLFNSGEFSGMNNREALPKMIKWLEENKNGRATINYRLRDWLISRQRYWGAPIPVVYDPEGNPHPVPEEHLPWMLPTDVEFKPTGESPLAASKEFIERTEKIFGKGWRPEVDTMDTFVCSSWYYLRYPCTTMEDMPFDKKVDDKWLPVDMYIGGPEHACMHLLYARFINMALHDMGHIGFKEPFKKLVHQGMVTKDGAKMSKSKGNVVSPDEFIEKYGSDVFRMYLMFMGPFTDGGDWNDKGITGIARFVDRFFGVVSEKSEVKDSKALAKALNKLIKKVSADIERFQFNTCVAAMMEFVNFVMKNGIDDESRKVLVRLIAPLAPHLAEEGWSVLGEKDSIFNSQWPEYDEKLVVDDTVVLGVQVNGKVRGEVEIGVHTSQENALEIARLNPNVSKYLEEGKVVKEIYVPGKIIGFVVK
;
A
#
# COMPACT_ATOMS: atom_id res chain seq x y z
N MET A 1 -3.67 -26.29 -39.68
CA MET A 1 -4.12 -25.85 -38.36
C MET A 1 -4.86 -24.53 -38.52
N ALA A 2 -6.04 -24.40 -37.92
CA ALA A 2 -6.75 -23.14 -37.88
C ALA A 2 -5.87 -22.10 -37.12
N SER A 3 -5.77 -20.91 -37.68
CA SER A 3 -5.01 -19.79 -37.10
C SER A 3 -5.93 -18.92 -36.25
N TYR A 4 -5.45 -18.45 -35.11
CA TYR A 4 -6.16 -17.49 -34.27
C TYR A 4 -6.00 -16.07 -34.81
N ASP A 5 -7.05 -15.55 -35.45
CA ASP A 5 -7.10 -14.15 -35.86
C ASP A 5 -7.57 -13.26 -34.71
N ALA A 6 -6.61 -12.69 -33.96
CA ALA A 6 -6.92 -11.89 -32.81
C ALA A 6 -7.79 -10.66 -33.12
N SER A 7 -7.56 -9.99 -34.26
CA SER A 7 -8.28 -8.77 -34.62
C SER A 7 -9.78 -9.03 -34.85
N GLU A 8 -10.12 -10.09 -35.58
CA GLU A 8 -11.50 -10.46 -35.87
C GLU A 8 -12.18 -11.04 -34.61
N ILE A 9 -11.53 -12.03 -33.97
CA ILE A 9 -12.09 -12.79 -32.87
C ILE A 9 -12.32 -11.89 -31.63
N GLU A 10 -11.34 -11.08 -31.24
CA GLU A 10 -11.45 -10.22 -30.05
C GLU A 10 -12.52 -9.13 -30.24
N SER A 11 -12.58 -8.50 -31.41
CA SER A 11 -13.61 -7.53 -31.74
C SER A 11 -15.02 -8.13 -31.71
N LYS A 12 -15.19 -9.35 -32.28
CA LYS A 12 -16.45 -10.10 -32.25
C LYS A 12 -16.94 -10.35 -30.84
N TRP A 13 -16.07 -10.80 -29.93
CA TRP A 13 -16.47 -11.17 -28.58
C TRP A 13 -16.71 -9.97 -27.69
N ARG A 14 -15.91 -8.92 -27.76
CA ARG A 14 -16.17 -7.66 -27.04
C ARG A 14 -17.56 -7.11 -27.39
N LYS A 15 -17.90 -7.11 -28.68
CA LYS A 15 -19.23 -6.69 -29.12
C LYS A 15 -20.34 -7.57 -28.55
N LYS A 16 -20.19 -8.89 -28.59
CA LYS A 16 -21.17 -9.82 -28.01
C LYS A 16 -21.37 -9.62 -26.52
N TRP A 17 -20.29 -9.44 -25.75
CA TRP A 17 -20.38 -9.19 -24.30
C TRP A 17 -21.11 -7.89 -23.98
N THR A 18 -20.84 -6.83 -24.74
CA THR A 18 -21.53 -5.54 -24.61
C THR A 18 -23.03 -5.67 -24.97
N ASP A 19 -23.34 -6.26 -26.13
CA ASP A 19 -24.71 -6.39 -26.61
C ASP A 19 -25.56 -7.27 -25.67
N SER A 20 -24.97 -8.30 -25.04
CA SER A 20 -25.65 -9.19 -24.09
C SER A 20 -25.62 -8.71 -22.64
N LYS A 21 -24.93 -7.59 -22.35
CA LYS A 21 -24.76 -7.05 -20.99
C LYS A 21 -24.15 -8.09 -20.01
N LEU A 22 -23.23 -8.90 -20.49
CA LEU A 22 -22.72 -10.08 -19.79
C LEU A 22 -22.11 -9.74 -18.43
N TYR A 23 -21.53 -8.55 -18.28
CA TYR A 23 -20.78 -8.13 -17.10
C TYR A 23 -21.53 -7.10 -16.24
N GLU A 24 -22.75 -6.71 -16.63
CA GLU A 24 -23.62 -5.93 -15.75
C GLU A 24 -24.03 -6.79 -14.54
N VAL A 25 -23.78 -6.27 -13.33
CA VAL A 25 -24.08 -7.00 -12.10
C VAL A 25 -25.55 -6.82 -11.69
N ASP A 26 -26.22 -7.91 -11.35
CA ASP A 26 -27.48 -7.84 -10.63
C ASP A 26 -27.21 -7.78 -9.12
N LEU A 27 -27.28 -6.58 -8.55
CA LEU A 27 -27.02 -6.34 -7.12
C LEU A 27 -28.03 -7.06 -6.21
N ASN A 28 -29.17 -7.53 -6.75
CA ASN A 28 -30.20 -8.22 -6.00
C ASN A 28 -30.15 -9.74 -6.14
N SER A 29 -29.24 -10.29 -6.91
CA SER A 29 -29.07 -11.72 -7.13
C SER A 29 -28.91 -12.49 -5.83
N ASP A 30 -29.46 -13.72 -5.77
CA ASP A 30 -29.32 -14.67 -4.66
C ASP A 30 -27.99 -15.44 -4.71
N LYS A 31 -27.22 -15.33 -5.80
CA LYS A 31 -25.88 -15.95 -5.89
C LYS A 31 -24.94 -15.33 -4.84
N PRO A 32 -23.98 -16.10 -4.30
CA PRO A 32 -22.97 -15.56 -3.40
C PRO A 32 -22.26 -14.36 -4.05
N LYS A 33 -22.28 -13.23 -3.35
CA LYS A 33 -21.62 -12.02 -3.85
C LYS A 33 -20.09 -12.16 -3.85
N TYR A 34 -19.46 -11.49 -4.78
CA TYR A 34 -18.01 -11.32 -4.77
C TYR A 34 -17.63 -9.96 -5.34
N TYR A 35 -17.14 -9.07 -4.49
CA TYR A 35 -16.70 -7.75 -4.90
C TYR A 35 -15.18 -7.78 -5.18
N ASN A 36 -14.82 -7.79 -6.47
CA ASN A 36 -13.44 -7.79 -6.95
C ASN A 36 -13.07 -6.38 -7.41
N LEU A 37 -12.18 -5.72 -6.70
CA LEU A 37 -11.85 -4.33 -6.92
C LEU A 37 -10.34 -4.14 -7.14
N VAL A 38 -10.00 -3.30 -8.11
CA VAL A 38 -8.65 -2.82 -8.35
C VAL A 38 -8.54 -1.34 -7.98
N MET A 39 -7.36 -0.91 -7.55
CA MET A 39 -7.09 0.52 -7.42
C MET A 39 -7.22 1.18 -8.80
N PHE A 40 -8.10 2.16 -8.90
CA PHE A 40 -8.41 2.81 -10.18
C PHE A 40 -7.30 3.77 -10.63
N PRO A 41 -7.13 3.97 -11.96
CA PRO A 41 -6.03 4.73 -12.50
C PRO A 41 -6.24 6.25 -12.38
N TYR A 42 -5.10 6.98 -12.35
CA TYR A 42 -5.06 8.42 -12.53
C TYR A 42 -4.97 8.75 -14.04
N PRO A 43 -5.88 9.54 -14.63
CA PRO A 43 -5.80 9.98 -16.03
C PRO A 43 -4.77 11.10 -16.22
N SER A 44 -3.56 10.92 -15.68
CA SER A 44 -2.42 11.85 -15.70
C SER A 44 -1.64 11.86 -17.02
N GLY A 45 -2.12 11.14 -18.02
CA GLY A 45 -1.58 11.04 -19.37
C GLY A 45 -2.62 10.40 -20.27
N ASP A 46 -2.33 10.39 -21.56
CA ASP A 46 -3.27 9.91 -22.59
C ASP A 46 -3.42 8.38 -22.65
N LYS A 47 -2.56 7.62 -21.97
CA LYS A 47 -2.49 6.15 -22.09
C LYS A 47 -2.19 5.44 -20.80
N LEU A 48 -2.76 4.23 -20.66
CA LEU A 48 -2.30 3.22 -19.73
C LEU A 48 -0.96 2.63 -20.21
N HIS A 49 -0.10 2.25 -19.29
CA HIS A 49 1.17 1.58 -19.58
C HIS A 49 1.13 0.11 -19.13
N VAL A 50 2.14 -0.65 -19.48
CA VAL A 50 2.28 -2.09 -19.15
C VAL A 50 2.04 -2.37 -17.67
N GLY A 51 2.49 -1.50 -16.74
CA GLY A 51 2.27 -1.68 -15.31
C GLY A 51 0.79 -1.69 -14.90
N HIS A 52 -0.07 -0.89 -15.56
CA HIS A 52 -1.52 -0.97 -15.33
C HIS A 52 -2.10 -2.31 -15.82
N TRP A 53 -1.69 -2.75 -17.01
CA TRP A 53 -2.13 -4.02 -17.56
C TRP A 53 -1.67 -5.21 -16.71
N TYR A 54 -0.45 -5.12 -16.14
CA TYR A 54 0.09 -6.14 -15.24
C TYR A 54 -0.72 -6.27 -13.95
N ASN A 55 -1.34 -5.19 -13.49
CA ASN A 55 -2.28 -5.22 -12.38
C ASN A 55 -3.67 -5.71 -12.81
N TYR A 56 -4.24 -5.10 -13.84
CA TYR A 56 -5.65 -5.26 -14.18
C TYR A 56 -5.98 -6.59 -14.85
N ALA A 57 -5.09 -7.13 -15.71
CA ALA A 57 -5.36 -8.39 -16.39
C ALA A 57 -5.38 -9.60 -15.45
N PRO A 58 -4.45 -9.78 -14.49
CA PRO A 58 -4.57 -10.82 -13.46
C PRO A 58 -5.75 -10.64 -12.52
N ALA A 59 -6.07 -9.40 -12.15
CA ALA A 59 -7.25 -9.10 -11.33
C ALA A 59 -8.55 -9.47 -12.04
N ASP A 60 -8.65 -9.20 -13.35
CA ASP A 60 -9.76 -9.63 -14.19
C ASP A 60 -9.82 -11.16 -14.31
N SER A 61 -8.67 -11.82 -14.44
CA SER A 61 -8.60 -13.28 -14.45
C SER A 61 -9.11 -13.90 -13.16
N TRP A 62 -8.80 -13.31 -12.01
CA TRP A 62 -9.36 -13.72 -10.73
C TRP A 62 -10.87 -13.55 -10.68
N GLY A 63 -11.39 -12.40 -11.10
CA GLY A 63 -12.84 -12.16 -11.15
C GLY A 63 -13.56 -13.15 -12.05
N ARG A 64 -13.04 -13.50 -13.22
CA ARG A 64 -13.58 -14.52 -14.13
C ARG A 64 -13.58 -15.89 -13.50
N TYR A 65 -12.50 -16.28 -12.81
CA TYR A 65 -12.41 -17.51 -12.07
C TYR A 65 -13.53 -17.60 -11.01
N MET A 66 -13.70 -16.55 -10.21
CA MET A 66 -14.75 -16.49 -9.18
C MET A 66 -16.15 -16.56 -9.78
N ARG A 67 -16.38 -15.94 -10.94
CA ARG A 67 -17.66 -16.06 -11.66
C ARG A 67 -17.93 -17.51 -12.08
N MET A 68 -16.95 -18.19 -12.64
CA MET A 68 -17.06 -19.59 -13.01
C MET A 68 -17.17 -20.54 -11.80
N LYS A 69 -16.74 -20.10 -10.60
CA LYS A 69 -16.98 -20.77 -9.32
C LYS A 69 -18.40 -20.54 -8.78
N GLY A 70 -19.24 -19.81 -9.51
CA GLY A 70 -20.66 -19.62 -9.20
C GLY A 70 -21.01 -18.34 -8.45
N HIS A 71 -20.06 -17.44 -8.24
CA HIS A 71 -20.30 -16.15 -7.59
C HIS A 71 -20.97 -15.15 -8.54
N ASN A 72 -21.75 -14.24 -7.96
CA ASN A 72 -22.16 -13.00 -8.59
C ASN A 72 -21.03 -11.97 -8.39
N VAL A 73 -20.19 -11.82 -9.41
CA VAL A 73 -18.97 -10.99 -9.31
C VAL A 73 -19.28 -9.56 -9.71
N PHE A 74 -19.04 -8.62 -8.81
CA PHE A 74 -19.05 -7.19 -9.07
C PHE A 74 -17.61 -6.70 -9.28
N GLN A 75 -17.34 -6.20 -10.48
CA GLN A 75 -16.02 -5.69 -10.88
C GLN A 75 -16.20 -4.35 -11.59
N PRO A 76 -16.38 -3.26 -10.83
CA PRO A 76 -16.48 -1.91 -11.40
C PRO A 76 -15.11 -1.34 -11.75
N MET A 77 -15.10 -0.28 -12.56
CA MET A 77 -13.93 0.51 -12.90
C MET A 77 -14.29 1.99 -12.95
N GLY A 78 -13.38 2.83 -12.48
CA GLY A 78 -13.51 4.29 -12.52
C GLY A 78 -12.16 4.97 -12.70
N PHE A 79 -12.14 6.28 -12.47
CA PHE A 79 -10.94 7.10 -12.71
C PHE A 79 -10.79 8.12 -11.57
N ASP A 80 -9.62 8.10 -10.91
CA ASP A 80 -9.24 9.12 -9.95
C ASP A 80 -8.70 10.34 -10.70
N SER A 81 -9.59 11.30 -10.95
CA SER A 81 -9.44 12.29 -12.03
C SER A 81 -9.01 13.65 -11.55
N PHE A 82 -9.05 13.95 -10.25
CA PHE A 82 -8.53 15.15 -9.65
C PHE A 82 -7.03 15.06 -9.35
N GLY A 83 -6.45 16.18 -8.96
CA GLY A 83 -5.13 16.27 -8.40
C GLY A 83 -4.04 16.70 -9.38
N LEU A 84 -2.86 16.84 -8.83
CA LEU A 84 -1.69 17.43 -9.46
C LEU A 84 -1.27 16.75 -10.78
N PRO A 85 -1.34 15.41 -10.92
CA PRO A 85 -0.92 14.77 -12.16
C PRO A 85 -1.75 15.20 -13.37
N ALA A 86 -3.08 15.27 -13.22
CA ALA A 86 -3.99 15.70 -14.28
C ALA A 86 -3.82 17.18 -14.58
N GLU A 87 -3.68 18.02 -13.56
CA GLU A 87 -3.47 19.46 -13.72
C GLU A 87 -2.13 19.76 -14.41
N ASN A 88 -1.05 19.11 -14.05
CA ASN A 88 0.26 19.27 -14.69
C ASN A 88 0.22 18.83 -16.16
N TYR A 89 -0.52 17.77 -16.48
CA TYR A 89 -0.73 17.38 -17.88
C TYR A 89 -1.50 18.47 -18.65
N ALA A 90 -2.54 19.02 -18.07
CA ALA A 90 -3.35 20.12 -18.65
C ALA A 90 -2.49 21.38 -18.89
N ILE A 91 -1.66 21.77 -17.92
CA ILE A 91 -0.75 22.91 -18.05
C ILE A 91 0.24 22.69 -19.22
N LYS A 92 0.81 21.50 -19.34
CA LYS A 92 1.76 21.14 -20.43
C LYS A 92 1.09 21.14 -21.80
N SER A 93 -0.16 20.66 -21.87
CA SER A 93 -0.91 20.57 -23.12
C SER A 93 -1.58 21.88 -23.54
N GLY A 94 -1.68 22.87 -22.63
CA GLY A 94 -2.39 24.12 -22.83
C GLY A 94 -3.92 23.96 -22.93
N VAL A 95 -4.47 22.84 -22.44
CA VAL A 95 -5.90 22.50 -22.47
C VAL A 95 -6.46 22.57 -21.04
N HIS A 96 -7.72 22.99 -20.92
CA HIS A 96 -8.36 23.04 -19.59
C HIS A 96 -8.33 21.64 -18.88
N PRO A 97 -8.04 21.56 -17.57
CA PRO A 97 -7.91 20.29 -16.86
C PRO A 97 -9.11 19.35 -17.03
N ARG A 98 -10.32 19.85 -16.97
CA ARG A 98 -11.54 19.05 -17.17
C ARG A 98 -11.58 18.40 -18.55
N GLU A 99 -11.31 19.18 -19.60
CA GLU A 99 -11.34 18.69 -20.98
C GLU A 99 -10.26 17.64 -21.24
N SER A 100 -9.03 17.92 -20.83
CA SER A 100 -7.90 16.98 -21.00
C SER A 100 -8.13 15.69 -20.20
N THR A 101 -8.65 15.81 -18.98
CA THR A 101 -8.95 14.66 -18.12
C THR A 101 -10.03 13.76 -18.70
N LEU A 102 -11.17 14.32 -19.13
CA LEU A 102 -12.25 13.54 -19.71
C LEU A 102 -11.81 12.84 -21.01
N LYS A 103 -11.02 13.52 -21.84
CA LYS A 103 -10.43 12.90 -23.05
C LYS A 103 -9.52 11.71 -22.69
N ASN A 104 -8.69 11.84 -21.67
CA ASN A 104 -7.82 10.76 -21.19
C ASN A 104 -8.65 9.61 -20.61
N VAL A 105 -9.71 9.89 -19.86
CA VAL A 105 -10.65 8.90 -19.33
C VAL A 105 -11.26 8.06 -20.44
N GLU A 106 -11.77 8.70 -21.49
CA GLU A 106 -12.35 7.99 -22.64
C GLU A 106 -11.32 7.09 -23.34
N HIS A 107 -10.10 7.57 -23.51
CA HIS A 107 -9.04 6.77 -24.10
C HIS A 107 -8.67 5.57 -23.23
N MET A 108 -8.49 5.77 -21.91
CA MET A 108 -8.19 4.68 -20.99
C MET A 108 -9.34 3.68 -20.89
N LYS A 109 -10.60 4.15 -20.92
CA LYS A 109 -11.78 3.29 -21.00
C LYS A 109 -11.75 2.38 -22.23
N LYS A 110 -11.38 2.97 -23.37
CA LYS A 110 -11.19 2.19 -24.61
C LYS A 110 -10.09 1.13 -24.44
N GLN A 111 -8.93 1.48 -23.91
CA GLN A 111 -7.84 0.52 -23.68
C GLN A 111 -8.24 -0.62 -22.72
N LEU A 112 -9.00 -0.33 -21.66
CA LEU A 112 -9.54 -1.33 -20.74
C LEU A 112 -10.60 -2.22 -21.40
N SER A 113 -11.40 -1.66 -22.29
CA SER A 113 -12.33 -2.43 -23.13
C SER A 113 -11.58 -3.32 -24.14
N ASP A 114 -10.51 -2.81 -24.74
CA ASP A 114 -9.65 -3.58 -25.64
C ASP A 114 -8.91 -4.71 -24.91
N MET A 115 -8.61 -4.54 -23.61
CA MET A 115 -8.10 -5.61 -22.73
C MET A 115 -9.08 -6.79 -22.63
N GLY A 116 -10.36 -6.57 -22.93
CA GLY A 116 -11.41 -7.54 -22.72
C GLY A 116 -11.78 -7.75 -21.24
N ALA A 117 -11.49 -6.77 -20.39
CA ALA A 117 -11.81 -6.86 -18.96
C ALA A 117 -13.32 -6.85 -18.71
N MET A 118 -13.78 -7.62 -17.72
CA MET A 118 -15.19 -7.78 -17.39
C MET A 118 -15.72 -6.68 -16.46
N TYR A 119 -15.40 -5.41 -16.78
CA TYR A 119 -15.86 -4.28 -15.98
C TYR A 119 -17.33 -3.96 -16.23
N ASP A 120 -18.05 -3.71 -15.14
CA ASP A 120 -19.41 -3.14 -15.18
C ASP A 120 -19.30 -1.62 -15.39
N TRP A 121 -19.38 -1.19 -16.65
CA TRP A 121 -19.22 0.21 -17.01
C TRP A 121 -20.40 1.09 -16.61
N ASP A 122 -21.59 0.51 -16.35
CA ASP A 122 -22.76 1.24 -15.84
C ASP A 122 -22.55 1.70 -14.39
N LYS A 123 -21.59 1.07 -13.70
CA LYS A 123 -21.17 1.40 -12.34
C LYS A 123 -19.86 2.19 -12.29
N SER A 124 -19.48 2.88 -13.38
CA SER A 124 -18.27 3.67 -13.44
C SER A 124 -18.38 5.00 -12.71
N VAL A 125 -17.26 5.47 -12.15
CA VAL A 125 -17.14 6.79 -11.51
C VAL A 125 -15.95 7.55 -12.08
N THR A 126 -16.09 8.89 -12.17
CA THR A 126 -15.02 9.81 -12.51
C THR A 126 -14.96 10.88 -11.41
N THR A 127 -13.91 10.85 -10.57
CA THR A 127 -13.91 11.60 -9.31
C THR A 127 -13.97 13.12 -9.49
N SER A 128 -13.62 13.65 -10.66
CA SER A 128 -13.68 15.08 -10.98
C SER A 128 -15.02 15.55 -11.53
N GLU A 129 -15.97 14.64 -11.74
CA GLU A 129 -17.30 15.06 -12.20
C GLU A 129 -18.18 15.47 -11.00
N PRO A 130 -19.04 16.48 -11.18
CA PRO A 130 -19.84 17.05 -10.08
C PRO A 130 -20.76 16.07 -9.36
N ASP A 131 -21.27 15.07 -10.07
CA ASP A 131 -22.12 14.00 -9.52
C ASP A 131 -21.37 13.06 -8.56
N TYR A 132 -20.04 13.06 -8.65
CA TYR A 132 -19.18 12.33 -7.72
C TYR A 132 -18.63 13.24 -6.61
N TYR A 133 -17.94 14.36 -6.96
CA TYR A 133 -17.23 15.12 -5.93
C TYR A 133 -18.16 15.87 -4.97
N ARG A 134 -19.43 16.09 -5.32
CA ARG A 134 -20.44 16.58 -4.34
C ARG A 134 -20.50 15.69 -3.11
N TRP A 135 -20.27 14.40 -3.29
CA TRP A 135 -20.30 13.42 -2.21
C TRP A 135 -18.97 13.36 -1.44
N SER A 136 -17.85 13.65 -2.09
CA SER A 136 -16.58 13.89 -1.37
C SER A 136 -16.69 15.14 -0.47
N GLN A 137 -17.40 16.17 -0.94
CA GLN A 137 -17.72 17.36 -0.14
C GLN A 137 -18.68 17.02 1.00
N TRP A 138 -19.65 16.16 0.77
CA TRP A 138 -20.52 15.66 1.82
C TRP A 138 -19.73 14.88 2.89
N VAL A 139 -18.81 14.01 2.50
CA VAL A 139 -17.92 13.30 3.44
C VAL A 139 -17.13 14.31 4.30
N PHE A 140 -16.57 15.35 3.68
CA PHE A 140 -15.91 16.41 4.44
C PHE A 140 -16.86 17.06 5.46
N LEU A 141 -18.09 17.39 5.07
CA LEU A 141 -19.08 18.01 5.97
C LEU A 141 -19.46 17.09 7.14
N GLN A 142 -19.57 15.77 6.90
CA GLN A 142 -19.82 14.82 7.98
C GLN A 142 -18.65 14.79 8.99
N LEU A 143 -17.42 14.77 8.51
CA LEU A 143 -16.22 14.84 9.37
C LEU A 143 -16.14 16.19 10.11
N TYR A 144 -16.43 17.30 9.44
CA TYR A 144 -16.46 18.63 10.05
C TYR A 144 -17.52 18.73 11.15
N GLY A 145 -18.72 18.20 10.91
CA GLY A 145 -19.81 18.16 11.89
C GLY A 145 -19.51 17.29 13.13
N LYS A 146 -18.51 16.40 13.05
CA LYS A 146 -18.03 15.56 14.14
C LYS A 146 -16.71 16.03 14.75
N ASP A 147 -16.27 17.24 14.45
CA ASP A 147 -14.98 17.79 14.88
C ASP A 147 -13.77 16.96 14.46
N LEU A 148 -13.91 16.18 13.38
CA LEU A 148 -12.82 15.40 12.76
C LEU A 148 -12.10 16.18 11.65
N ALA A 149 -12.61 17.34 11.25
CA ALA A 149 -11.96 18.27 10.33
C ALA A 149 -11.77 19.64 10.99
N TYR A 150 -10.57 20.20 10.90
CA TYR A 150 -10.23 21.49 11.51
C TYR A 150 -9.17 22.25 10.70
N LYS A 151 -9.09 23.57 10.89
CA LYS A 151 -8.09 24.45 10.26
C LYS A 151 -7.13 25.01 11.30
N LYS A 152 -5.83 24.94 11.03
CA LYS A 152 -4.79 25.60 11.84
C LYS A 152 -3.61 26.06 11.00
N THR A 153 -2.89 27.07 11.47
CA THR A 153 -1.57 27.42 10.92
C THR A 153 -0.55 26.44 11.47
N ALA A 154 0.22 25.84 10.57
CA ALA A 154 1.25 24.88 10.89
C ALA A 154 2.37 24.90 9.85
N PRO A 155 3.60 24.52 10.22
CA PRO A 155 4.66 24.25 9.25
C PRO A 155 4.27 23.02 8.43
N VAL A 156 4.11 23.22 7.13
CA VAL A 156 3.73 22.17 6.17
C VAL A 156 4.85 21.91 5.18
N ASN A 157 4.85 20.71 4.62
CA ASN A 157 5.78 20.38 3.53
C ASN A 157 5.37 21.14 2.28
N TRP A 158 6.30 21.89 1.72
CA TRP A 158 6.10 22.72 0.54
C TRP A 158 7.04 22.29 -0.58
N CYS A 159 6.50 22.06 -1.76
CA CYS A 159 7.28 21.79 -2.96
C CYS A 159 7.37 23.06 -3.83
N ASP A 160 8.56 23.67 -3.92
CA ASP A 160 8.77 24.88 -4.72
C ASP A 160 8.62 24.62 -6.22
N SER A 161 8.91 23.43 -6.70
CA SER A 161 8.75 23.06 -8.11
C SER A 161 7.26 22.88 -8.48
N CYS A 162 6.49 22.22 -7.63
CA CYS A 162 5.07 22.00 -7.84
C CYS A 162 4.22 23.18 -7.34
N GLN A 163 4.79 24.12 -6.57
CA GLN A 163 4.09 25.25 -5.95
C GLN A 163 2.84 24.81 -5.16
N THR A 164 3.01 23.79 -4.30
CA THR A 164 1.91 23.21 -3.52
C THR A 164 2.38 22.60 -2.21
N VAL A 165 1.44 22.49 -1.29
CA VAL A 165 1.60 21.72 -0.04
C VAL A 165 1.51 20.22 -0.30
N LEU A 166 2.28 19.45 0.46
CA LEU A 166 2.31 18.00 0.43
C LEU A 166 1.95 17.45 1.81
N ALA A 167 1.15 16.38 1.85
CA ALA A 167 1.00 15.60 3.06
C ALA A 167 2.34 14.94 3.44
N ASN A 168 2.51 14.52 4.70
CA ASN A 168 3.76 13.91 5.15
C ASN A 168 4.09 12.64 4.36
N GLU A 169 3.07 11.89 4.00
CA GLU A 169 3.15 10.67 3.21
C GLU A 169 3.62 10.92 1.76
N GLN A 170 3.43 12.14 1.27
CA GLN A 170 3.83 12.60 -0.08
C GLN A 170 5.22 13.26 -0.11
N ALA A 171 5.86 13.40 1.05
CA ALA A 171 7.16 14.05 1.23
C ALA A 171 8.14 13.12 1.98
N GLN A 172 8.10 11.83 1.69
CA GLN A 172 9.01 10.84 2.28
C GLN A 172 10.44 11.13 1.83
N ASP A 173 11.40 10.92 2.74
CA ASP A 173 12.82 11.17 2.50
C ASP A 173 13.17 12.61 2.08
N GLY A 174 12.31 13.59 2.43
CA GLY A 174 12.55 15.01 2.14
C GLY A 174 12.37 15.40 0.68
N THR A 175 11.81 14.52 -0.16
CA THR A 175 11.57 14.78 -1.58
C THR A 175 10.09 14.71 -1.93
N CYS A 176 9.70 15.45 -2.95
CA CYS A 176 8.32 15.44 -3.47
C CYS A 176 8.04 14.15 -4.26
N GLU A 177 7.01 13.39 -3.89
CA GLU A 177 6.61 12.14 -4.56
C GLU A 177 6.33 12.30 -6.07
N ARG A 178 6.13 13.54 -6.55
CA ARG A 178 5.71 13.85 -7.93
C ARG A 178 6.82 14.33 -8.83
N CYS A 179 7.79 15.09 -8.29
CA CYS A 179 8.80 15.74 -9.12
C CYS A 179 10.22 15.51 -8.60
N ASP A 180 10.39 14.73 -7.54
CA ASP A 180 11.66 14.41 -6.89
C ASP A 180 12.46 15.64 -6.40
N SER A 181 11.84 16.84 -6.40
CA SER A 181 12.48 18.06 -5.87
C SER A 181 12.51 18.04 -4.36
N GLU A 182 13.52 18.70 -3.77
CA GLU A 182 13.62 18.89 -2.33
C GLU A 182 12.39 19.64 -1.78
N VAL A 183 11.91 19.22 -0.62
CA VAL A 183 10.75 19.78 0.06
C VAL A 183 11.21 20.70 1.17
N THR A 184 10.65 21.91 1.20
CA THR A 184 10.89 22.92 2.24
C THR A 184 9.75 22.98 3.25
N LYS A 185 9.90 23.75 4.33
CA LYS A 185 8.82 24.01 5.29
C LYS A 185 8.26 25.41 5.08
N LYS A 186 6.93 25.54 5.16
CA LYS A 186 6.25 26.83 5.04
C LYS A 186 5.09 26.89 6.04
N ASP A 187 4.99 27.97 6.80
CA ASP A 187 3.85 28.16 7.72
C ASP A 187 2.62 28.65 6.97
N LEU A 188 1.59 27.82 6.91
CA LEU A 188 0.33 28.10 6.22
C LEU A 188 -0.87 27.63 7.06
N ALA A 189 -1.97 28.38 6.96
CA ALA A 189 -3.25 27.95 7.53
C ALA A 189 -3.87 26.88 6.63
N GLN A 190 -4.03 25.67 7.14
CA GLN A 190 -4.40 24.48 6.37
C GLN A 190 -5.51 23.69 7.08
N TRP A 191 -6.30 22.95 6.29
CA TRP A 191 -7.26 21.98 6.78
C TRP A 191 -6.62 20.62 7.01
N PHE A 192 -7.05 19.98 8.11
CA PHE A 192 -6.60 18.65 8.51
C PHE A 192 -7.78 17.77 8.87
N PHE A 193 -7.62 16.46 8.64
CA PHE A 193 -8.47 15.43 9.24
C PHE A 193 -7.75 14.79 10.42
N LYS A 194 -8.47 14.56 11.53
CA LYS A 194 -7.95 13.97 12.79
C LYS A 194 -7.77 12.44 12.66
N ILE A 195 -6.99 11.98 11.68
CA ILE A 195 -6.68 10.56 11.50
C ILE A 195 -5.97 9.96 12.73
N ARG A 196 -5.23 10.78 13.47
CA ARG A 196 -4.54 10.36 14.68
C ARG A 196 -5.50 9.85 15.76
N ASP A 197 -6.73 10.35 15.83
CA ASP A 197 -7.74 9.90 16.79
C ASP A 197 -8.16 8.45 16.56
N TYR A 198 -7.91 7.91 15.34
CA TYR A 198 -8.15 6.52 14.95
C TYR A 198 -6.87 5.66 14.96
N ALA A 199 -5.76 6.14 15.53
CA ALA A 199 -4.48 5.44 15.46
C ALA A 199 -4.55 4.01 16.04
N GLU A 200 -5.27 3.80 17.16
CA GLU A 200 -5.45 2.46 17.78
C GLU A 200 -6.29 1.54 16.90
N ASP A 201 -7.40 2.03 16.35
CA ASP A 201 -8.23 1.24 15.43
C ASP A 201 -7.44 0.86 14.16
N LEU A 202 -6.64 1.78 13.62
CA LEU A 202 -5.79 1.57 12.45
C LEU A 202 -4.64 0.58 12.69
N LEU A 203 -4.22 0.37 13.95
CA LEU A 203 -3.24 -0.66 14.33
C LEU A 203 -3.82 -2.08 14.31
N ASN A 204 -5.15 -2.21 14.41
CA ASN A 204 -5.83 -3.50 14.36
C ASN A 204 -5.94 -4.00 12.91
N HIS A 205 -5.45 -5.22 12.66
CA HIS A 205 -5.52 -5.91 11.37
C HIS A 205 -6.03 -7.35 11.53
N ASP A 206 -6.64 -7.70 12.67
CA ASP A 206 -6.93 -9.09 13.04
C ASP A 206 -7.87 -9.81 12.06
N ASP A 207 -8.82 -9.09 11.46
CA ASP A 207 -9.80 -9.62 10.51
C ASP A 207 -9.39 -9.41 9.03
N LEU A 208 -8.16 -8.98 8.76
CA LEU A 208 -7.66 -8.63 7.44
C LEU A 208 -6.68 -9.68 6.89
N ASP A 209 -6.98 -10.23 5.70
CA ASP A 209 -6.06 -11.07 4.93
C ASP A 209 -5.15 -10.17 4.06
N TRP A 210 -4.23 -9.47 4.72
CA TRP A 210 -3.33 -8.51 4.10
C TRP A 210 -1.88 -8.98 4.14
N PRO A 211 -1.03 -8.59 3.16
CA PRO A 211 0.39 -8.91 3.18
C PRO A 211 1.06 -8.39 4.46
N GLU A 212 1.82 -9.26 5.14
CA GLU A 212 2.52 -8.94 6.38
C GLU A 212 3.38 -7.67 6.27
N LYS A 213 4.03 -7.50 5.12
CA LYS A 213 4.84 -6.31 4.84
C LYS A 213 4.01 -5.02 4.90
N THR A 214 2.79 -5.03 4.36
CA THR A 214 1.88 -3.87 4.39
C THR A 214 1.42 -3.56 5.80
N VAL A 215 1.04 -4.59 6.56
CA VAL A 215 0.68 -4.46 7.98
C VAL A 215 1.83 -3.85 8.77
N LEU A 216 3.06 -4.35 8.57
CA LEU A 216 4.25 -3.82 9.24
C LEU A 216 4.53 -2.37 8.84
N MET A 217 4.38 -2.02 7.55
CA MET A 217 4.55 -0.64 7.08
C MET A 217 3.55 0.30 7.76
N GLN A 218 2.27 -0.08 7.85
CA GLN A 218 1.25 0.73 8.53
C GLN A 218 1.54 0.87 10.03
N LYS A 219 1.86 -0.24 10.73
CA LYS A 219 2.24 -0.19 12.15
C LYS A 219 3.44 0.71 12.41
N ASN A 220 4.46 0.61 11.57
CA ASN A 220 5.65 1.46 11.67
C ASN A 220 5.33 2.92 11.36
N TRP A 221 4.45 3.19 10.41
CA TRP A 221 4.02 4.55 10.07
C TRP A 221 3.22 5.20 11.18
N ILE A 222 2.26 4.48 11.75
CA ILE A 222 1.48 4.91 12.91
C ILE A 222 2.40 5.12 14.11
N GLY A 223 3.37 4.23 14.30
CA GLY A 223 4.47 4.38 15.23
C GLY A 223 3.98 4.58 16.67
N LYS A 224 3.13 3.65 17.17
CA LYS A 224 2.72 3.62 18.56
C LYS A 224 3.94 3.49 19.48
N SER A 225 4.00 4.33 20.47
CA SER A 225 5.07 4.40 21.46
C SER A 225 4.47 4.49 22.84
N GLU A 226 4.73 3.50 23.68
CA GLU A 226 4.29 3.46 25.07
C GLU A 226 5.43 3.94 25.97
N GLY A 227 5.15 4.93 26.81
CA GLY A 227 6.13 5.57 27.68
C GLY A 227 5.47 6.37 28.77
N CYS A 228 6.09 7.44 29.18
CA CYS A 228 5.51 8.38 30.15
C CYS A 228 5.90 9.82 29.84
N ASP A 229 5.00 10.73 30.23
CA ASP A 229 5.31 12.13 30.41
C ASP A 229 5.94 12.34 31.78
N ILE A 230 7.02 13.12 31.83
CA ILE A 230 7.72 13.46 33.06
C ILE A 230 7.81 14.99 33.17
N ASP A 231 7.41 15.53 34.32
CA ASP A 231 7.31 16.96 34.56
C ASP A 231 8.56 17.49 35.26
N PHE A 232 9.32 18.35 34.58
CA PHE A 232 10.49 19.07 35.10
C PHE A 232 10.08 20.52 35.40
N LYS A 233 9.98 20.90 36.65
CA LYS A 233 9.67 22.28 37.04
C LYS A 233 10.88 23.16 36.88
N LEU A 234 10.73 24.34 36.29
CA LEU A 234 11.82 25.31 36.29
C LEU A 234 12.18 25.74 37.72
N GLU A 235 13.45 26.03 37.95
CA GLU A 235 13.98 26.47 39.26
C GLU A 235 13.24 27.70 39.81
N ASP A 236 12.87 28.65 38.95
CA ASP A 236 12.15 29.87 39.28
C ASP A 236 10.63 29.67 39.47
N GLY A 237 10.15 28.45 39.24
CA GLY A 237 8.74 28.06 39.34
C GLY A 237 7.83 28.67 38.28
N SER A 238 8.38 29.36 37.27
CA SER A 238 7.61 30.07 36.25
C SER A 238 6.92 29.15 35.24
N GLU A 239 7.45 27.93 35.03
CA GLU A 239 6.95 26.99 34.04
C GLU A 239 7.27 25.53 34.41
N THR A 240 6.57 24.58 33.80
CA THR A 240 6.86 23.15 33.88
C THR A 240 7.15 22.63 32.47
N LEU A 241 8.28 21.97 32.27
CA LEU A 241 8.67 21.34 31.06
C LEU A 241 8.27 19.87 31.12
N THR A 242 7.29 19.44 30.31
CA THR A 242 6.87 18.05 30.23
C THR A 242 7.62 17.33 29.13
N CYS A 243 8.41 16.32 29.49
CA CYS A 243 9.16 15.47 28.57
C CYS A 243 8.44 14.14 28.37
N TYR A 244 8.25 13.72 27.12
CA TYR A 244 7.85 12.36 26.82
C TYR A 244 9.08 11.47 26.64
N THR A 245 9.07 10.29 27.28
CA THR A 245 10.13 9.30 27.09
C THR A 245 9.60 7.87 27.13
N THR A 246 10.24 6.97 26.36
CA THR A 246 10.07 5.51 26.46
C THR A 246 11.09 4.90 27.41
N ARG A 247 12.04 5.71 27.92
CA ARG A 247 13.16 5.30 28.76
C ARG A 247 13.14 6.03 30.13
N PRO A 248 12.05 5.92 30.92
CA PRO A 248 12.06 6.47 32.28
C PRO A 248 13.15 5.86 33.19
N ASP A 249 13.68 4.69 32.83
CA ASP A 249 14.82 4.03 33.47
C ASP A 249 16.09 4.87 33.49
N THR A 250 16.26 5.83 32.55
CA THR A 250 17.41 6.74 32.50
C THR A 250 17.19 8.06 33.25
N LEU A 251 16.05 8.26 33.90
CA LEU A 251 15.68 9.54 34.56
C LEU A 251 16.74 10.06 35.54
N PHE A 252 17.39 9.16 36.28
CA PHE A 252 18.48 9.54 37.20
C PHE A 252 19.78 9.93 36.52
N SER A 253 19.94 9.57 35.23
CA SER A 253 21.05 9.97 34.35
C SER A 253 20.87 11.35 33.74
N VAL A 254 19.65 11.91 33.76
CA VAL A 254 19.34 13.19 33.10
C VAL A 254 20.15 14.32 33.67
N THR A 255 20.95 14.96 32.82
CA THR A 255 21.85 16.09 33.21
C THR A 255 21.50 17.39 32.48
N PHE A 256 20.64 17.37 31.46
CA PHE A 256 20.12 18.56 30.79
C PHE A 256 18.75 18.29 30.16
N ILE A 257 18.05 19.35 29.83
CA ILE A 257 16.79 19.31 29.07
C ILE A 257 16.99 20.00 27.73
N VAL A 258 16.38 19.47 26.69
CA VAL A 258 16.41 20.05 25.34
C VAL A 258 15.01 20.44 24.90
N VAL A 259 14.88 21.64 24.34
CA VAL A 259 13.64 22.17 23.76
C VAL A 259 13.80 22.32 22.25
N ALA A 260 12.80 21.94 21.50
CA ALA A 260 12.78 22.09 20.04
C ALA A 260 12.89 23.57 19.62
N PRO A 261 13.65 23.93 18.57
CA PRO A 261 13.84 25.32 18.15
C PRO A 261 12.54 26.05 17.80
N GLU A 262 11.51 25.32 17.40
CA GLU A 262 10.19 25.81 17.05
C GLU A 262 9.25 25.99 18.25
N HIS A 263 9.69 25.56 19.44
CA HIS A 263 8.84 25.59 20.61
C HIS A 263 8.64 27.04 21.12
N PRO A 264 7.42 27.47 21.42
CA PRO A 264 7.14 28.85 21.86
C PRO A 264 7.89 29.28 23.13
N LEU A 265 8.26 28.35 23.98
CA LEU A 265 9.03 28.62 25.20
C LEU A 265 10.45 29.10 24.91
N VAL A 266 11.02 28.83 23.71
CA VAL A 266 12.36 29.30 23.34
C VAL A 266 12.39 30.83 23.34
N ASP A 267 11.45 31.49 22.67
CA ASP A 267 11.35 32.95 22.65
C ASP A 267 11.02 33.50 24.03
N LYS A 268 10.05 32.90 24.73
CA LYS A 268 9.63 33.30 26.08
C LYS A 268 10.78 33.28 27.08
N PHE A 269 11.73 32.35 26.96
CA PHE A 269 12.82 32.21 27.91
C PHE A 269 13.97 33.19 27.66
N VAL A 270 14.19 33.59 26.40
CA VAL A 270 15.35 34.41 26.03
C VAL A 270 15.01 35.88 25.74
N GLU A 271 13.74 36.22 25.57
CA GLU A 271 13.32 37.59 25.26
C GLU A 271 13.82 38.58 26.31
N GLY A 272 14.63 39.59 25.85
CA GLY A 272 15.23 40.60 26.70
C GLY A 272 16.38 40.11 27.59
N THR A 273 16.89 38.91 27.40
CA THR A 273 18.06 38.36 28.11
C THR A 273 19.33 38.45 27.28
N GLU A 274 20.50 38.23 27.91
CA GLU A 274 21.80 38.16 27.27
C GLU A 274 21.94 36.97 26.26
N TYR A 275 21.06 35.98 26.33
CA TYR A 275 21.06 34.78 25.48
C TYR A 275 20.28 34.95 24.16
N GLU A 276 19.49 36.02 24.03
CA GLU A 276 18.56 36.21 22.91
C GLU A 276 19.26 36.20 21.55
N ASP A 277 20.35 36.93 21.40
CA ASP A 277 21.07 37.05 20.12
C ASP A 277 21.73 35.72 19.71
N GLU A 278 22.28 34.97 20.66
CA GLU A 278 22.93 33.70 20.42
C GLU A 278 21.90 32.65 19.98
N VAL A 279 20.80 32.58 20.69
CA VAL A 279 19.70 31.63 20.40
C VAL A 279 19.07 31.91 19.04
N LYS A 280 18.86 33.18 18.68
CA LYS A 280 18.35 33.56 17.35
C LYS A 280 19.29 33.12 16.21
N LYS A 281 20.58 33.39 16.33
CA LYS A 281 21.59 32.98 15.34
C LYS A 281 21.70 31.47 15.21
N MET A 282 21.61 30.75 16.32
CA MET A 282 21.66 29.29 16.33
C MET A 282 20.40 28.68 15.69
N ARG A 283 19.22 29.24 16.00
CA ARG A 283 17.93 28.82 15.42
C ARG A 283 17.91 28.98 13.88
N GLU A 284 18.44 30.11 13.36
CA GLU A 284 18.58 30.31 11.91
C GLU A 284 19.46 29.23 11.25
N LYS A 285 20.54 28.82 11.90
CA LYS A 285 21.40 27.73 11.40
C LYS A 285 20.66 26.39 11.39
N ILE A 286 19.84 26.11 12.43
CA ILE A 286 19.08 24.87 12.55
C ILE A 286 17.96 24.82 11.51
N TYR A 287 17.27 25.91 11.23
CA TYR A 287 16.18 25.96 10.25
C TYR A 287 16.65 25.70 8.80
N ASN A 288 17.94 25.82 8.53
CA ASN A 288 18.52 25.42 7.25
C ASN A 288 18.81 23.90 7.14
N GLN A 289 18.49 23.10 8.19
CA GLN A 289 18.62 21.65 8.20
C GLN A 289 17.27 20.98 8.00
N THR A 290 17.24 19.89 7.24
CA THR A 290 16.05 19.03 7.12
C THR A 290 15.82 18.21 8.41
N ASP A 291 14.59 17.74 8.64
CA ASP A 291 14.28 16.90 9.81
C ASP A 291 15.15 15.62 9.84
N ILE A 292 15.49 15.07 8.67
CA ILE A 292 16.38 13.91 8.54
C ILE A 292 17.81 14.25 8.97
N GLU A 293 18.35 15.37 8.49
CA GLU A 293 19.68 15.84 8.89
C GLU A 293 19.77 16.14 10.39
N ARG A 294 18.67 16.61 10.99
CA ARG A 294 18.58 16.91 12.42
C ARG A 294 18.59 15.65 13.30
N THR A 295 17.98 14.55 12.83
CA THR A 295 17.75 13.34 13.64
C THR A 295 18.65 12.16 13.29
N SER A 296 19.45 12.24 12.20
CA SER A 296 20.32 11.14 11.79
C SER A 296 21.43 10.85 12.81
N GLU A 297 21.59 9.58 13.17
CA GLU A 297 22.74 9.07 13.91
C GLU A 297 23.99 9.19 13.02
N GLY A 298 25.02 9.87 13.50
CA GLY A 298 26.28 10.09 12.76
C GLY A 298 26.24 11.19 11.70
N GLY A 299 25.15 11.96 11.59
CA GLY A 299 25.05 13.12 10.70
C GLY A 299 25.38 14.43 11.42
N LYS A 300 26.04 15.33 10.72
CA LYS A 300 26.36 16.76 10.99
C LYS A 300 26.30 17.26 12.47
N ASP A 301 27.11 18.26 12.73
CA ASP A 301 27.28 18.96 14.03
C ASP A 301 25.99 19.04 14.86
N LYS A 302 26.03 18.56 16.11
CA LYS A 302 25.00 18.84 17.10
C LYS A 302 24.99 20.33 17.41
N LEU A 303 23.92 21.03 17.03
CA LEU A 303 23.76 22.48 17.18
C LEU A 303 22.78 22.78 18.31
N GLY A 304 23.11 23.72 19.16
CA GLY A 304 22.23 24.19 20.22
C GLY A 304 22.74 25.42 20.95
N ALA A 305 21.90 25.97 21.80
CA ALA A 305 22.23 27.13 22.63
C ALA A 305 21.53 27.01 23.98
N PHE A 306 22.18 27.52 25.03
CA PHE A 306 21.62 27.59 26.38
C PHE A 306 20.51 28.65 26.43
N LEU A 307 19.38 28.30 27.08
CA LEU A 307 18.22 29.19 27.15
C LEU A 307 18.17 30.07 28.43
N GLY A 308 19.26 30.07 29.21
CA GLY A 308 19.31 30.85 30.44
C GLY A 308 18.43 30.33 31.59
N LYS A 309 17.92 29.07 31.47
CA LYS A 309 17.00 28.46 32.43
C LYS A 309 17.53 27.13 32.95
N TYR A 310 17.12 26.82 34.16
CA TYR A 310 17.40 25.54 34.81
C TYR A 310 16.08 24.88 35.20
N ALA A 311 15.99 23.57 35.01
CA ALA A 311 14.89 22.74 35.48
C ALA A 311 15.35 21.84 36.63
N ILE A 312 14.41 21.35 37.45
CA ILE A 312 14.68 20.43 38.56
C ILE A 312 14.35 19.03 38.14
N ASN A 313 15.31 18.10 38.16
CA ASN A 313 15.08 16.69 37.93
C ASN A 313 14.18 16.13 39.08
N PRO A 314 12.98 15.60 38.76
CA PRO A 314 12.05 15.13 39.77
C PRO A 314 12.53 13.88 40.52
N ALA A 315 13.56 13.16 40.02
CA ALA A 315 14.06 11.94 40.66
C ALA A 315 15.04 12.20 41.80
N ASN A 316 15.89 13.22 41.66
CA ASN A 316 17.01 13.47 42.58
C ASN A 316 17.11 14.92 43.05
N GLY A 317 16.26 15.82 42.56
CA GLY A 317 16.25 17.23 42.90
C GLY A 317 17.39 18.07 42.32
N GLU A 318 18.18 17.53 41.44
CA GLU A 318 19.31 18.23 40.81
C GLU A 318 18.83 19.28 39.82
N LYS A 319 19.58 20.38 39.72
CA LYS A 319 19.37 21.42 38.71
C LYS A 319 20.02 20.98 37.39
N VAL A 320 19.23 20.99 36.33
CA VAL A 320 19.67 20.67 34.98
C VAL A 320 19.45 21.86 34.06
N PRO A 321 20.45 22.25 33.23
CA PRO A 321 20.30 23.37 32.30
C PRO A 321 19.34 23.02 31.16
N VAL A 322 18.66 24.05 30.64
CA VAL A 322 17.74 23.94 29.52
C VAL A 322 18.38 24.52 28.25
N TYR A 323 18.51 23.69 27.23
CA TYR A 323 19.06 24.07 25.92
C TYR A 323 18.00 24.02 24.83
N MET A 324 18.19 24.79 23.78
CA MET A 324 17.59 24.54 22.46
C MET A 324 18.59 23.70 21.66
N ALA A 325 18.14 22.63 20.97
CA ALA A 325 19.03 21.86 20.12
C ALA A 325 18.34 21.31 18.86
N ASN A 326 19.16 21.10 17.82
CA ASN A 326 18.65 20.68 16.50
C ASN A 326 17.98 19.30 16.48
N PHE A 327 18.39 18.37 17.33
CA PHE A 327 17.82 17.01 17.36
C PHE A 327 16.49 16.88 18.13
N ALA A 328 16.05 17.94 18.82
CA ALA A 328 14.69 18.01 19.35
C ALA A 328 13.74 18.52 18.26
N LEU A 329 12.65 17.78 18.04
CA LEU A 329 11.60 18.14 17.09
C LEU A 329 10.31 18.49 17.81
N MET A 330 9.43 19.27 17.19
CA MET A 330 8.07 19.51 17.68
C MET A 330 7.19 18.24 17.53
N TYR A 331 7.67 17.14 18.10
CA TYR A 331 6.98 15.87 18.24
C TYR A 331 6.60 15.67 19.71
N GLY A 332 5.36 15.29 19.97
CA GLY A 332 4.85 15.23 21.35
C GLY A 332 4.87 16.61 22.02
N THR A 333 5.62 16.73 23.07
CA THR A 333 5.77 17.99 23.84
C THR A 333 6.80 18.96 23.24
N GLY A 334 7.62 18.53 22.31
CA GLY A 334 8.76 19.34 21.83
C GLY A 334 9.88 19.49 22.86
N VAL A 335 9.85 18.75 23.96
CA VAL A 335 10.82 18.78 25.04
C VAL A 335 11.38 17.39 25.27
N VAL A 336 12.70 17.27 25.39
CA VAL A 336 13.42 16.02 25.56
C VAL A 336 14.25 16.08 26.82
N MET A 337 14.17 15.08 27.67
CA MET A 337 15.14 14.86 28.74
C MET A 337 16.37 14.18 28.14
N ALA A 338 17.55 14.68 28.44
CA ALA A 338 18.80 14.25 27.80
C ALA A 338 19.75 13.62 28.82
N ASP A 339 20.35 12.51 28.44
CA ASP A 339 21.13 11.66 29.33
C ASP A 339 22.31 10.96 28.64
N ALA A 340 23.09 10.19 29.38
CA ALA A 340 24.28 9.48 28.88
C ALA A 340 23.97 8.17 28.16
N HIS A 341 22.71 7.72 28.13
CA HIS A 341 22.28 6.46 27.50
C HIS A 341 21.64 6.63 26.12
N ASP A 342 21.70 7.87 25.56
CA ASP A 342 21.35 8.18 24.16
C ASP A 342 22.57 8.77 23.47
N GLN A 343 22.91 8.23 22.29
CA GLN A 343 24.13 8.65 21.56
C GLN A 343 24.11 10.12 21.15
N ARG A 344 22.94 10.65 20.78
CA ARG A 344 22.80 12.06 20.35
C ARG A 344 23.00 13.02 21.54
N ASP A 345 22.46 12.65 22.70
CA ASP A 345 22.59 13.40 23.94
C ASP A 345 24.03 13.37 24.45
N PHE A 346 24.68 12.21 24.35
CA PHE A 346 26.08 12.00 24.70
C PHE A 346 27.00 12.89 23.87
N GLU A 347 26.87 12.88 22.53
CA GLU A 347 27.63 13.74 21.61
C GLU A 347 27.40 15.23 21.87
N PHE A 348 26.14 15.63 22.14
CA PHE A 348 25.79 17.00 22.47
C PHE A 348 26.44 17.45 23.77
N ALA A 349 26.34 16.62 24.82
CA ALA A 349 26.92 16.91 26.12
C ALA A 349 28.43 17.09 26.04
N HIS A 350 29.14 16.24 25.30
CA HIS A 350 30.58 16.40 25.06
C HIS A 350 30.92 17.70 24.35
N LYS A 351 30.14 18.11 23.32
CA LYS A 351 30.37 19.33 22.56
C LYS A 351 30.18 20.61 23.40
N TYR A 352 29.24 20.58 24.35
CA TYR A 352 28.87 21.73 25.16
C TYR A 352 29.40 21.64 26.62
N ASP A 353 30.35 20.73 26.91
CA ASP A 353 30.98 20.51 28.21
C ASP A 353 29.92 20.26 29.32
N ILE A 354 28.81 19.58 29.00
CA ILE A 354 27.76 19.24 29.99
C ILE A 354 28.18 17.95 30.68
N PRO A 355 28.16 17.89 32.04
CA PRO A 355 28.45 16.66 32.78
C PRO A 355 27.49 15.54 32.42
N LEU A 356 28.00 14.33 32.23
CA LEU A 356 27.23 13.11 31.96
C LEU A 356 27.28 12.20 33.20
N LYS A 357 26.24 11.35 33.35
CA LYS A 357 26.12 10.32 34.39
C LYS A 357 25.55 9.05 33.79
N PHE A 358 26.20 7.92 33.94
CA PHE A 358 25.57 6.63 33.70
C PHE A 358 24.79 6.16 34.93
N VAL A 359 23.72 5.41 34.71
CA VAL A 359 22.90 4.78 35.75
C VAL A 359 22.56 3.32 35.40
N ILE A 360 23.00 2.85 34.24
CA ILE A 360 22.83 1.46 33.78
C ILE A 360 24.21 0.92 33.40
N SER A 361 24.53 -0.28 33.86
CA SER A 361 25.71 -1.05 33.46
C SER A 361 25.38 -2.53 33.43
N GLU A 362 26.22 -3.35 32.80
CA GLU A 362 26.01 -4.78 32.63
C GLU A 362 25.77 -5.49 33.95
N ASP A 363 26.56 -5.17 35.00
CA ASP A 363 26.57 -5.85 36.31
C ASP A 363 26.08 -4.96 37.47
N GLY A 364 25.58 -3.76 37.21
CA GLY A 364 25.10 -2.80 38.22
C GLY A 364 26.19 -2.07 38.96
N LYS A 365 27.46 -2.18 38.56
CA LYS A 365 28.56 -1.40 39.12
C LYS A 365 28.63 -0.03 38.49
N GLU A 366 29.01 0.95 39.28
CA GLU A 366 29.21 2.31 38.78
C GLU A 366 30.33 2.37 37.76
N ILE A 367 30.06 3.03 36.63
CA ILE A 367 30.99 3.32 35.54
C ILE A 367 31.02 4.81 35.28
N ASP A 368 32.23 5.37 35.00
CA ASP A 368 32.39 6.82 34.74
C ASP A 368 32.22 7.07 33.23
N PRO A 369 31.32 7.97 32.81
CA PRO A 369 31.17 8.34 31.40
C PRO A 369 32.47 8.82 30.73
N LYS A 370 33.44 9.31 31.48
CA LYS A 370 34.75 9.78 30.98
C LYS A 370 35.62 8.64 30.42
N ASP A 371 35.33 7.40 30.81
CA ASP A 371 36.04 6.23 30.33
C ASP A 371 35.45 5.67 29.01
N PHE A 372 34.43 6.33 28.46
CA PHE A 372 33.69 5.93 27.27
C PHE A 372 33.71 7.02 26.19
N ASP A 373 33.90 6.61 24.95
CA ASP A 373 33.81 7.47 23.78
C ASP A 373 32.40 7.50 23.15
N GLU A 374 31.50 6.59 23.61
CA GLU A 374 30.13 6.42 23.12
C GLU A 374 29.16 6.23 24.29
N ALA A 375 27.86 6.49 24.04
CA ALA A 375 26.81 6.27 24.99
C ALA A 375 26.67 4.77 25.34
N TYR A 376 26.34 4.47 26.60
CA TYR A 376 25.98 3.10 26.99
C TYR A 376 24.49 2.86 26.74
N VAL A 377 24.16 2.27 25.59
CA VAL A 377 22.76 2.06 25.12
C VAL A 377 22.19 0.69 25.47
N GLU A 378 23.02 -0.24 25.96
CA GLU A 378 22.61 -1.61 26.26
C GLU A 378 21.73 -1.71 27.51
N ASP A 379 20.95 -2.80 27.60
CA ASP A 379 20.23 -3.14 28.83
C ASP A 379 21.17 -3.62 29.91
N GLY A 380 20.77 -3.42 31.17
CA GLY A 380 21.62 -3.81 32.31
C GLY A 380 20.93 -3.61 33.66
N MET A 381 21.78 -3.54 34.70
CA MET A 381 21.34 -3.32 36.06
C MET A 381 21.45 -1.83 36.39
N LEU A 382 20.45 -1.28 37.03
CA LEU A 382 20.43 0.10 37.53
C LEU A 382 21.37 0.29 38.73
N PHE A 383 22.14 1.39 38.73
CA PHE A 383 22.89 1.89 39.90
C PHE A 383 22.67 3.39 40.06
N ASN A 384 22.91 3.96 41.23
CA ASN A 384 22.67 5.37 41.57
C ASN A 384 21.24 5.87 41.18
N SER A 385 20.27 4.94 41.19
CA SER A 385 18.88 5.20 40.77
C SER A 385 17.88 5.10 41.94
N GLY A 386 18.27 5.54 43.10
CA GLY A 386 17.43 5.52 44.32
C GLY A 386 16.95 4.10 44.67
N GLU A 387 15.65 3.95 44.87
CA GLU A 387 15.04 2.65 45.25
C GLU A 387 15.03 1.63 44.09
N PHE A 388 15.35 2.04 42.86
CA PHE A 388 15.45 1.15 41.69
C PHE A 388 16.83 0.57 41.48
N SER A 389 17.84 1.02 42.22
CA SER A 389 19.20 0.49 42.13
C SER A 389 19.23 -1.01 42.41
N GLY A 390 19.97 -1.78 41.62
CA GLY A 390 20.05 -3.23 41.66
C GLY A 390 18.92 -3.97 40.93
N MET A 391 18.00 -3.27 40.28
CA MET A 391 16.99 -3.86 39.39
C MET A 391 17.48 -3.88 37.93
N ASN A 392 17.02 -4.85 37.14
CA ASN A 392 17.17 -4.77 35.72
C ASN A 392 16.35 -3.56 35.19
N ASN A 393 16.93 -2.79 34.25
CA ASN A 393 16.33 -1.56 33.77
C ASN A 393 14.95 -1.79 33.14
N ARG A 394 14.74 -2.90 32.39
CA ARG A 394 13.43 -3.22 31.78
C ARG A 394 12.36 -3.57 32.82
N GLU A 395 12.75 -4.27 33.88
CA GLU A 395 11.85 -4.58 35.00
C GLU A 395 11.51 -3.34 35.82
N ALA A 396 12.41 -2.35 35.86
CA ALA A 396 12.20 -1.09 36.56
C ALA A 396 11.22 -0.14 35.86
N LEU A 397 11.13 -0.18 34.49
CA LEU A 397 10.29 0.72 33.71
C LEU A 397 8.86 0.88 34.26
N PRO A 398 8.03 -0.17 34.40
CA PRO A 398 6.66 -0.03 34.87
C PRO A 398 6.61 0.47 36.32
N LYS A 399 7.62 0.14 37.14
CA LYS A 399 7.69 0.59 38.55
C LYS A 399 8.02 2.07 38.60
N MET A 400 8.92 2.56 37.76
CA MET A 400 9.28 3.98 37.67
C MET A 400 8.11 4.84 37.18
N ILE A 401 7.36 4.36 36.17
CA ILE A 401 6.15 5.04 35.72
C ILE A 401 5.16 5.18 36.87
N LYS A 402 4.88 4.09 37.59
CA LYS A 402 3.99 4.10 38.73
C LYS A 402 4.50 5.05 39.82
N TRP A 403 5.80 5.04 40.13
CA TRP A 403 6.43 5.94 41.11
C TRP A 403 6.28 7.41 40.69
N LEU A 404 6.44 7.74 39.42
CA LEU A 404 6.22 9.09 38.87
C LEU A 404 4.77 9.54 39.07
N GLU A 405 3.79 8.66 38.82
CA GLU A 405 2.36 8.93 39.03
C GLU A 405 2.02 9.18 40.50
N GLU A 406 2.52 8.33 41.41
CA GLU A 406 2.32 8.44 42.85
C GLU A 406 2.90 9.75 43.41
N ASN A 407 4.05 10.19 42.87
CA ASN A 407 4.71 11.45 43.25
C ASN A 407 4.19 12.67 42.47
N LYS A 408 3.21 12.51 41.58
CA LYS A 408 2.65 13.59 40.74
C LYS A 408 3.70 14.33 39.90
N ASN A 409 4.72 13.62 39.45
CA ASN A 409 5.82 14.10 38.62
C ASN A 409 5.78 13.54 37.20
N GLY A 410 4.74 12.78 36.85
CA GLY A 410 4.56 12.22 35.54
C GLY A 410 3.33 11.32 35.44
N ARG A 411 3.10 10.76 34.25
CA ARG A 411 1.98 9.86 33.96
C ARG A 411 2.31 8.93 32.80
N ALA A 412 1.75 7.73 32.80
CA ALA A 412 1.80 6.85 31.65
C ALA A 412 1.17 7.55 30.43
N THR A 413 1.82 7.48 29.30
CA THR A 413 1.38 8.17 28.08
C THR A 413 1.66 7.31 26.86
N ILE A 414 0.69 7.24 25.96
CA ILE A 414 0.85 6.62 24.63
C ILE A 414 0.95 7.74 23.61
N ASN A 415 2.00 7.70 22.81
CA ASN A 415 2.19 8.62 21.70
C ASN A 415 2.16 7.87 20.36
N TYR A 416 1.82 8.58 19.28
CA TYR A 416 1.82 8.10 17.91
C TYR A 416 2.67 9.03 17.07
N ARG A 417 3.50 8.46 16.20
CA ARG A 417 4.25 9.22 15.18
C ARG A 417 3.34 9.75 14.08
N LEU A 418 2.22 9.05 13.83
CA LEU A 418 1.19 9.47 12.89
C LEU A 418 0.73 10.90 13.22
N ARG A 419 0.72 11.76 12.21
CA ARG A 419 0.20 13.12 12.26
C ARG A 419 -1.16 13.18 11.59
N ASP A 420 -1.94 14.23 11.91
CA ASP A 420 -3.22 14.44 11.24
C ASP A 420 -3.04 14.63 9.74
N TRP A 421 -4.01 14.14 8.97
CA TRP A 421 -3.96 14.17 7.53
C TRP A 421 -4.21 15.56 6.99
N LEU A 422 -3.20 16.16 6.38
CA LEU A 422 -3.26 17.47 5.73
C LEU A 422 -3.99 17.36 4.39
N ILE A 423 -5.18 17.97 4.29
CA ILE A 423 -6.04 17.87 3.12
C ILE A 423 -6.04 19.10 2.22
N SER A 424 -5.61 20.26 2.68
CA SER A 424 -5.56 21.50 1.88
C SER A 424 -4.56 21.43 0.73
N ARG A 425 -4.99 21.85 -0.46
CA ARG A 425 -4.12 22.02 -1.63
C ARG A 425 -4.39 23.39 -2.27
N GLN A 426 -3.31 24.15 -2.51
CA GLN A 426 -3.36 25.47 -3.18
C GLN A 426 -3.32 25.28 -4.69
N ARG A 427 -4.30 24.52 -5.20
CA ARG A 427 -4.39 24.10 -6.61
C ARG A 427 -5.81 24.28 -7.11
N TYR A 428 -5.95 24.47 -8.44
CA TYR A 428 -7.26 24.56 -9.09
C TYR A 428 -7.95 23.20 -9.18
N TRP A 429 -7.24 22.17 -9.69
CA TRP A 429 -7.86 20.89 -10.06
C TRP A 429 -7.98 19.94 -8.87
N GLY A 430 -9.01 20.16 -8.07
CA GLY A 430 -9.38 19.40 -6.89
C GLY A 430 -10.81 19.70 -6.45
N ALA A 431 -11.41 18.87 -5.62
CA ALA A 431 -12.72 19.15 -5.04
C ALA A 431 -12.62 20.35 -4.10
N PRO A 432 -13.39 21.45 -4.32
CA PRO A 432 -13.37 22.60 -3.42
C PRO A 432 -13.79 22.20 -2.01
N ILE A 433 -13.11 22.72 -0.99
CA ILE A 433 -13.50 22.52 0.40
C ILE A 433 -14.81 23.31 0.65
N PRO A 434 -15.90 22.65 1.08
CA PRO A 434 -17.22 23.26 1.18
C PRO A 434 -17.38 24.09 2.48
N VAL A 435 -16.55 25.13 2.60
CA VAL A 435 -16.55 26.08 3.73
C VAL A 435 -16.59 27.50 3.19
N VAL A 436 -17.27 28.38 3.89
CA VAL A 436 -17.33 29.81 3.63
C VAL A 436 -17.03 30.60 4.90
N TYR A 437 -16.52 31.80 4.76
CA TYR A 437 -16.18 32.68 5.89
C TYR A 437 -17.15 33.87 5.91
N ASP A 438 -17.65 34.17 7.10
CA ASP A 438 -18.43 35.40 7.32
C ASP A 438 -17.53 36.66 7.23
N PRO A 439 -18.12 37.89 7.25
CA PRO A 439 -17.31 39.11 7.21
C PRO A 439 -16.34 39.28 8.40
N GLU A 440 -16.56 38.58 9.49
CA GLU A 440 -15.71 38.53 10.67
C GLU A 440 -14.58 37.50 10.57
N GLY A 441 -14.62 36.64 9.51
CA GLY A 441 -13.63 35.62 9.23
C GLY A 441 -13.89 34.27 9.91
N ASN A 442 -15.07 34.03 10.46
CA ASN A 442 -15.39 32.72 11.06
C ASN A 442 -15.79 31.71 9.97
N PRO A 443 -15.35 30.45 10.07
CA PRO A 443 -15.69 29.41 9.11
C PRO A 443 -17.10 28.86 9.34
N HIS A 444 -17.84 28.68 8.24
CA HIS A 444 -19.17 28.07 8.23
C HIS A 444 -19.23 26.98 7.15
N PRO A 445 -19.83 25.81 7.43
CA PRO A 445 -20.01 24.78 6.40
C PRO A 445 -21.02 25.24 5.35
N VAL A 446 -20.77 24.91 4.09
CA VAL A 446 -21.76 25.09 3.01
C VAL A 446 -22.90 24.10 3.25
N PRO A 447 -24.19 24.54 3.32
CA PRO A 447 -25.33 23.64 3.44
C PRO A 447 -25.43 22.63 2.30
N GLU A 448 -25.87 21.41 2.61
CA GLU A 448 -25.90 20.28 1.66
C GLU A 448 -26.71 20.57 0.39
N GLU A 449 -27.76 21.41 0.48
CA GLU A 449 -28.56 21.83 -0.66
C GLU A 449 -27.79 22.68 -1.70
N HIS A 450 -26.61 23.19 -1.35
CA HIS A 450 -25.71 23.91 -2.26
C HIS A 450 -24.60 23.04 -2.82
N LEU A 451 -24.57 21.75 -2.51
CA LEU A 451 -23.64 20.79 -3.12
C LEU A 451 -24.16 20.31 -4.49
N PRO A 452 -23.30 20.14 -5.48
CA PRO A 452 -21.84 20.33 -5.43
C PRO A 452 -21.43 21.80 -5.34
N TRP A 453 -20.52 22.14 -4.43
CA TRP A 453 -19.84 23.42 -4.38
C TRP A 453 -18.85 23.49 -5.53
N MET A 454 -19.32 24.04 -6.66
CA MET A 454 -18.66 23.90 -7.96
C MET A 454 -17.32 24.62 -8.03
N LEU A 455 -16.36 24.02 -8.77
CA LEU A 455 -15.17 24.73 -9.23
C LEU A 455 -15.58 25.93 -10.12
N PRO A 456 -14.99 27.13 -9.91
CA PRO A 456 -15.19 28.25 -10.79
C PRO A 456 -14.51 28.03 -12.14
N THR A 457 -15.03 28.70 -13.19
CA THR A 457 -14.51 28.54 -14.55
C THR A 457 -13.70 29.75 -15.04
N ASP A 458 -13.65 30.83 -14.25
CA ASP A 458 -13.04 32.15 -14.60
C ASP A 458 -11.59 32.28 -14.07
N VAL A 459 -10.88 31.17 -13.86
CA VAL A 459 -9.52 31.14 -13.27
C VAL A 459 -8.48 30.62 -14.23
N GLU A 460 -7.26 31.18 -14.15
CA GLU A 460 -6.08 30.58 -14.74
C GLU A 460 -5.53 29.51 -13.78
N PHE A 461 -5.44 28.27 -14.25
CA PHE A 461 -4.96 27.12 -13.46
C PHE A 461 -3.42 26.96 -13.44
N LYS A 462 -2.68 28.08 -13.48
CA LYS A 462 -1.22 28.06 -13.35
C LYS A 462 -0.82 28.14 -11.89
N PRO A 463 0.17 27.36 -11.45
CA PRO A 463 0.68 27.43 -10.07
C PRO A 463 1.40 28.76 -9.84
N THR A 464 0.95 29.52 -8.84
CA THR A 464 1.53 30.82 -8.47
C THR A 464 2.02 30.84 -7.03
N GLY A 465 1.89 29.72 -6.30
CA GLY A 465 2.18 29.67 -4.86
C GLY A 465 1.00 30.08 -3.97
N GLU A 466 -0.03 30.65 -4.58
CA GLU A 466 -1.34 30.94 -3.96
C GLU A 466 -2.43 30.13 -4.66
N SER A 467 -3.55 29.90 -3.98
CA SER A 467 -4.67 29.20 -4.60
C SER A 467 -5.25 29.99 -5.78
N PRO A 468 -5.33 29.41 -6.99
CA PRO A 468 -5.95 30.07 -8.13
C PRO A 468 -7.41 30.47 -7.89
N LEU A 469 -8.13 29.78 -6.98
CA LEU A 469 -9.52 30.06 -6.62
C LEU A 469 -9.67 31.42 -5.92
N ALA A 470 -8.62 31.91 -5.27
CA ALA A 470 -8.65 33.22 -4.60
C ALA A 470 -8.85 34.39 -5.56
N ALA A 471 -8.46 34.23 -6.83
CA ALA A 471 -8.62 35.25 -7.87
C ALA A 471 -9.99 35.19 -8.61
N SER A 472 -10.79 34.15 -8.36
CA SER A 472 -12.07 33.95 -9.05
C SER A 472 -13.15 34.95 -8.58
N LYS A 473 -13.61 35.79 -9.52
CA LYS A 473 -14.75 36.67 -9.29
C LYS A 473 -16.05 35.86 -9.21
N GLU A 474 -16.23 34.89 -10.11
CA GLU A 474 -17.39 33.99 -10.10
C GLU A 474 -17.58 33.33 -8.73
N PHE A 475 -16.51 32.81 -8.13
CA PHE A 475 -16.58 32.11 -6.85
C PHE A 475 -16.96 33.04 -5.70
N ILE A 476 -16.41 34.24 -5.69
CA ILE A 476 -16.73 35.28 -4.69
C ILE A 476 -18.18 35.75 -4.87
N GLU A 477 -18.58 36.14 -6.09
CA GLU A 477 -19.94 36.66 -6.37
C GLU A 477 -21.01 35.59 -6.07
N ARG A 478 -20.74 34.32 -6.38
CA ARG A 478 -21.65 33.21 -6.06
C ARG A 478 -21.79 33.06 -4.55
N THR A 479 -20.69 33.15 -3.81
CA THR A 479 -20.68 33.06 -2.35
C THR A 479 -21.48 34.22 -1.75
N GLU A 480 -21.23 35.46 -2.18
CA GLU A 480 -21.97 36.63 -1.70
C GLU A 480 -23.47 36.59 -2.05
N LYS A 481 -23.83 36.03 -3.19
CA LYS A 481 -25.23 35.85 -3.61
C LYS A 481 -25.96 34.86 -2.70
N ILE A 482 -25.32 33.82 -2.22
CA ILE A 482 -25.97 32.80 -1.39
C ILE A 482 -25.98 33.21 0.08
N PHE A 483 -24.86 33.69 0.61
CA PHE A 483 -24.65 33.89 2.04
C PHE A 483 -24.75 35.36 2.47
N GLY A 484 -24.58 36.31 1.55
CA GLY A 484 -24.61 37.74 1.82
C GLY A 484 -23.30 38.44 1.47
N LYS A 485 -23.39 39.76 1.37
CA LYS A 485 -22.25 40.61 1.00
C LYS A 485 -21.12 40.50 2.03
N GLY A 486 -19.89 40.35 1.58
CA GLY A 486 -18.70 40.25 2.42
C GLY A 486 -18.31 38.83 2.79
N TRP A 487 -19.18 37.85 2.54
CA TRP A 487 -18.84 36.46 2.69
C TRP A 487 -17.78 36.01 1.65
N ARG A 488 -16.90 35.10 2.02
CA ARG A 488 -15.82 34.59 1.15
C ARG A 488 -15.80 33.05 1.14
N PRO A 489 -15.54 32.42 -0.01
CA PRO A 489 -15.36 30.98 -0.05
C PRO A 489 -14.00 30.57 0.55
N GLU A 490 -13.88 29.33 1.05
CA GLU A 490 -12.61 28.67 1.16
C GLU A 490 -12.01 28.47 -0.24
N VAL A 491 -10.72 28.77 -0.37
CA VAL A 491 -10.06 28.78 -1.68
C VAL A 491 -9.14 27.59 -1.90
N ASP A 492 -8.90 26.80 -0.88
CA ASP A 492 -8.17 25.54 -1.02
C ASP A 492 -9.09 24.44 -1.58
N THR A 493 -8.50 23.54 -2.33
CA THR A 493 -9.12 22.29 -2.75
C THR A 493 -8.64 21.14 -1.88
N MET A 494 -9.41 20.04 -1.84
CA MET A 494 -9.05 18.85 -1.10
C MET A 494 -7.96 18.05 -1.81
N ASP A 495 -7.13 17.39 -1.03
CA ASP A 495 -6.25 16.32 -1.50
C ASP A 495 -7.03 15.28 -2.32
N THR A 496 -6.47 14.84 -3.44
CA THR A 496 -7.10 13.85 -4.31
C THR A 496 -7.47 12.56 -3.57
N PHE A 497 -6.67 12.17 -2.57
CA PHE A 497 -6.96 10.97 -1.76
C PHE A 497 -8.27 11.08 -0.95
N VAL A 498 -8.81 12.27 -0.70
CA VAL A 498 -10.15 12.41 -0.10
C VAL A 498 -11.21 11.80 -1.03
N CYS A 499 -11.10 12.06 -2.34
CA CYS A 499 -12.02 11.50 -3.32
C CYS A 499 -11.87 9.99 -3.47
N SER A 500 -10.64 9.45 -3.42
CA SER A 500 -10.39 8.02 -3.57
C SER A 500 -10.54 7.19 -2.28
N SER A 501 -10.80 7.84 -1.13
CA SER A 501 -10.91 7.12 0.15
C SER A 501 -12.29 6.49 0.43
N TRP A 502 -13.29 6.70 -0.43
CA TRP A 502 -14.65 6.19 -0.25
C TRP A 502 -15.30 5.64 -1.53
N TYR A 503 -14.62 5.62 -2.67
CA TYR A 503 -15.14 5.28 -4.00
C TYR A 503 -15.75 3.88 -4.09
N TYR A 504 -15.25 2.93 -3.30
CA TYR A 504 -15.77 1.56 -3.22
C TYR A 504 -17.20 1.51 -2.66
N LEU A 505 -17.60 2.49 -1.84
CA LEU A 505 -18.97 2.68 -1.37
C LEU A 505 -19.88 3.23 -2.50
N ARG A 506 -19.33 4.07 -3.37
CA ARG A 506 -20.10 4.70 -4.46
C ARG A 506 -20.45 3.73 -5.57
N TYR A 507 -19.58 2.80 -5.91
CA TYR A 507 -19.77 1.92 -7.06
C TYR A 507 -21.10 1.14 -7.06
N PRO A 508 -21.55 0.51 -5.99
CA PRO A 508 -22.87 -0.14 -5.98
C PRO A 508 -24.03 0.86 -6.16
N CYS A 509 -23.82 2.13 -5.85
CA CYS A 509 -24.84 3.16 -5.71
C CYS A 509 -24.71 4.31 -6.73
N THR A 510 -24.00 4.12 -7.86
CA THR A 510 -23.76 5.18 -8.87
C THR A 510 -25.02 5.82 -9.44
N THR A 511 -26.13 5.11 -9.46
CA THR A 511 -27.44 5.60 -9.98
C THR A 511 -28.23 6.43 -8.98
N MET A 512 -27.77 6.56 -7.74
CA MET A 512 -28.43 7.36 -6.70
C MET A 512 -27.98 8.83 -6.80
N GLU A 513 -28.96 9.73 -6.90
CA GLU A 513 -28.69 11.16 -7.03
C GLU A 513 -28.85 11.92 -5.71
N ASP A 514 -29.56 11.36 -4.76
CA ASP A 514 -29.95 11.99 -3.49
C ASP A 514 -29.07 11.57 -2.29
N MET A 515 -28.23 10.54 -2.45
CA MET A 515 -27.30 10.07 -1.43
C MET A 515 -25.99 9.52 -2.02
N PRO A 516 -24.90 9.55 -1.26
CA PRO A 516 -23.59 9.03 -1.73
C PRO A 516 -23.60 7.52 -1.93
N PHE A 517 -24.27 6.81 -1.03
CA PHE A 517 -24.41 5.35 -0.98
C PHE A 517 -25.62 4.96 -0.11
N ASP A 518 -26.15 3.76 -0.31
CA ASP A 518 -27.24 3.19 0.50
C ASP A 518 -26.69 2.14 1.45
N LYS A 519 -26.87 2.36 2.75
CA LYS A 519 -26.39 1.44 3.79
C LYS A 519 -26.85 -0.01 3.57
N LYS A 520 -28.06 -0.26 3.06
CA LYS A 520 -28.56 -1.63 2.84
C LYS A 520 -27.85 -2.30 1.68
N VAL A 521 -27.57 -1.55 0.62
CA VAL A 521 -26.81 -2.05 -0.54
C VAL A 521 -25.37 -2.32 -0.11
N ASP A 522 -24.77 -1.38 0.61
CA ASP A 522 -23.39 -1.51 1.05
C ASP A 522 -23.20 -2.61 2.08
N ASP A 523 -24.05 -2.73 3.07
CA ASP A 523 -24.01 -3.83 4.05
C ASP A 523 -24.15 -5.22 3.39
N LYS A 524 -24.79 -5.32 2.20
CA LYS A 524 -24.87 -6.55 1.42
C LYS A 524 -23.58 -6.82 0.62
N TRP A 525 -23.00 -5.79 0.02
CA TRP A 525 -21.90 -5.93 -0.94
C TRP A 525 -20.51 -5.73 -0.35
N LEU A 526 -20.38 -4.94 0.68
CA LEU A 526 -19.11 -4.64 1.34
C LEU A 526 -18.96 -5.42 2.67
N PRO A 527 -17.75 -5.49 3.22
CA PRO A 527 -16.49 -5.00 2.65
C PRO A 527 -16.13 -5.67 1.32
N VAL A 528 -15.25 -5.01 0.55
CA VAL A 528 -14.67 -5.57 -0.69
C VAL A 528 -14.00 -6.91 -0.39
N ASP A 529 -14.30 -7.95 -1.17
CA ASP A 529 -13.78 -9.30 -0.91
C ASP A 529 -12.33 -9.46 -1.36
N MET A 530 -11.96 -8.84 -2.50
CA MET A 530 -10.60 -8.83 -3.02
C MET A 530 -10.23 -7.43 -3.50
N TYR A 531 -9.16 -6.88 -2.97
CA TYR A 531 -8.61 -5.59 -3.37
C TYR A 531 -7.20 -5.74 -3.91
N ILE A 532 -6.95 -5.23 -5.12
CA ILE A 532 -5.67 -5.43 -5.82
C ILE A 532 -5.09 -4.08 -6.22
N GLY A 533 -3.84 -3.83 -5.86
CA GLY A 533 -3.18 -2.57 -6.20
C GLY A 533 -1.76 -2.43 -5.70
N GLY A 534 -1.12 -1.30 -5.97
CA GLY A 534 0.28 -1.04 -5.69
C GLY A 534 0.64 -0.98 -4.20
N PRO A 535 1.80 -1.52 -3.80
CA PRO A 535 2.28 -1.46 -2.41
C PRO A 535 2.63 -0.05 -1.94
N GLU A 536 2.87 0.90 -2.85
CA GLU A 536 3.14 2.30 -2.56
C GLU A 536 1.99 2.98 -1.80
N HIS A 537 0.78 2.45 -1.92
CA HIS A 537 -0.40 2.96 -1.24
C HIS A 537 -0.56 2.49 0.21
N ALA A 538 0.36 1.68 0.73
CA ALA A 538 0.27 1.10 2.08
C ALA A 538 0.04 2.15 3.18
N CYS A 539 0.82 3.25 3.19
CA CYS A 539 0.74 4.33 4.17
C CYS A 539 0.02 5.59 3.65
N MET A 540 -0.58 5.54 2.47
CA MET A 540 -1.36 6.63 1.87
C MET A 540 -2.82 6.21 1.72
N HIS A 541 -3.25 5.89 0.50
CA HIS A 541 -4.65 5.55 0.17
C HIS A 541 -5.26 4.50 1.12
N LEU A 542 -4.53 3.43 1.45
CA LEU A 542 -5.06 2.36 2.30
C LEU A 542 -5.33 2.83 3.73
N LEU A 543 -4.46 3.65 4.33
CA LEU A 543 -4.71 4.25 5.64
C LEU A 543 -5.87 5.24 5.60
N TYR A 544 -5.92 6.08 4.57
CA TYR A 544 -6.97 7.08 4.42
C TYR A 544 -8.34 6.44 4.20
N ALA A 545 -8.42 5.40 3.35
CA ALA A 545 -9.66 4.65 3.12
C ALA A 545 -10.15 3.96 4.40
N ARG A 546 -9.26 3.35 5.19
CA ARG A 546 -9.60 2.76 6.48
C ARG A 546 -10.13 3.80 7.46
N PHE A 547 -9.44 4.94 7.59
CA PHE A 547 -9.87 6.04 8.45
C PHE A 547 -11.26 6.58 8.06
N ILE A 548 -11.48 6.92 6.78
CA ILE A 548 -12.78 7.43 6.31
C ILE A 548 -13.88 6.39 6.57
N ASN A 549 -13.59 5.11 6.31
CA ASN A 549 -14.55 4.04 6.55
C ASN A 549 -14.90 3.90 8.03
N MET A 550 -13.91 3.91 8.92
CA MET A 550 -14.12 3.86 10.38
C MET A 550 -14.92 5.07 10.87
N ALA A 551 -14.61 6.27 10.40
CA ALA A 551 -15.35 7.48 10.75
C ALA A 551 -16.81 7.41 10.29
N LEU A 552 -17.08 6.97 9.05
CA LEU A 552 -18.44 6.77 8.53
C LEU A 552 -19.18 5.68 9.30
N HIS A 553 -18.50 4.60 9.72
CA HIS A 553 -19.07 3.56 10.57
C HIS A 553 -19.49 4.13 11.94
N ASP A 554 -18.61 4.87 12.60
CA ASP A 554 -18.89 5.45 13.93
C ASP A 554 -20.00 6.51 13.88
N MET A 555 -20.19 7.15 12.72
CA MET A 555 -21.34 8.02 12.45
C MET A 555 -22.62 7.25 12.09
N GLY A 556 -22.56 5.92 11.94
CA GLY A 556 -23.71 5.04 11.64
C GLY A 556 -24.13 5.00 10.16
N HIS A 557 -23.32 5.60 9.26
CA HIS A 557 -23.61 5.61 7.83
C HIS A 557 -23.44 4.25 7.16
N ILE A 558 -22.50 3.41 7.65
CA ILE A 558 -22.21 2.06 7.18
C ILE A 558 -22.11 1.07 8.34
N GLY A 559 -22.19 -0.25 8.07
CA GLY A 559 -22.25 -1.31 9.08
C GLY A 559 -20.93 -2.05 9.33
N PHE A 560 -19.80 -1.63 8.72
CA PHE A 560 -18.52 -2.32 8.79
C PHE A 560 -17.37 -1.31 8.98
N LYS A 561 -16.34 -1.72 9.76
CA LYS A 561 -15.19 -0.86 10.07
C LYS A 561 -14.09 -0.89 9.01
N GLU A 562 -13.87 -2.03 8.37
CA GLU A 562 -12.78 -2.22 7.41
C GLU A 562 -13.29 -2.29 5.98
N PRO A 563 -12.73 -1.54 5.04
CA PRO A 563 -13.23 -1.48 3.67
C PRO A 563 -12.87 -2.71 2.81
N PHE A 564 -11.73 -3.36 3.09
CA PHE A 564 -11.13 -4.39 2.24
C PHE A 564 -10.75 -5.62 3.05
N LYS A 565 -11.37 -6.80 2.78
CA LYS A 565 -11.07 -8.05 3.50
C LYS A 565 -9.71 -8.62 3.13
N LYS A 566 -9.48 -8.78 1.83
CA LYS A 566 -8.24 -9.34 1.30
C LYS A 566 -7.54 -8.35 0.40
N LEU A 567 -6.23 -8.18 0.61
CA LEU A 567 -5.37 -7.31 -0.19
C LEU A 567 -4.29 -8.13 -0.89
N VAL A 568 -4.10 -7.85 -2.18
CA VAL A 568 -3.00 -8.42 -2.96
C VAL A 568 -2.25 -7.30 -3.67
N HIS A 569 -0.93 -7.26 -3.49
CA HIS A 569 -0.08 -6.34 -4.24
C HIS A 569 0.54 -7.02 -5.45
N GLN A 570 0.48 -6.32 -6.60
CA GLN A 570 1.29 -6.69 -7.74
C GLN A 570 2.75 -6.31 -7.50
N GLY A 571 3.64 -7.11 -8.07
CA GLY A 571 5.05 -6.77 -8.15
C GLY A 571 5.34 -5.69 -9.19
N MET A 572 6.55 -5.20 -9.21
CA MET A 572 6.98 -4.14 -10.13
C MET A 572 7.38 -4.73 -11.49
N VAL A 573 6.87 -4.15 -12.56
CA VAL A 573 7.37 -4.43 -13.92
C VAL A 573 8.53 -3.49 -14.22
N THR A 574 9.69 -4.09 -14.51
CA THR A 574 10.91 -3.39 -14.93
C THR A 574 11.14 -3.52 -16.43
N LYS A 575 12.01 -2.71 -16.98
CA LYS A 575 12.59 -2.89 -18.31
C LYS A 575 14.09 -2.70 -18.21
N ASP A 576 14.84 -3.72 -18.65
CA ASP A 576 16.30 -3.78 -18.52
C ASP A 576 16.76 -3.60 -17.05
N GLY A 577 16.04 -4.22 -16.11
CA GLY A 577 16.28 -4.18 -14.68
C GLY A 577 15.94 -2.84 -13.99
N ALA A 578 15.41 -1.84 -14.72
CA ALA A 578 15.05 -0.54 -14.16
C ALA A 578 13.53 -0.33 -14.11
N LYS A 579 13.05 0.35 -13.05
CA LYS A 579 11.65 0.79 -12.97
C LYS A 579 11.30 1.64 -14.19
N MET A 580 10.17 1.33 -14.83
CA MET A 580 9.65 2.13 -15.94
C MET A 580 9.21 3.51 -15.43
N SER A 581 9.68 4.57 -16.08
CA SER A 581 9.22 5.94 -15.81
C SER A 581 9.26 6.80 -17.08
N LYS A 582 8.33 7.76 -17.17
CA LYS A 582 8.30 8.70 -18.31
C LYS A 582 9.57 9.53 -18.40
N SER A 583 10.20 9.88 -17.27
CA SER A 583 11.45 10.63 -17.22
C SER A 583 12.66 9.86 -17.77
N LYS A 584 12.65 8.53 -17.63
CA LYS A 584 13.71 7.65 -18.18
C LYS A 584 13.46 7.22 -19.63
N GLY A 585 12.27 7.51 -20.19
CA GLY A 585 11.93 7.14 -21.56
C GLY A 585 11.80 5.62 -21.81
N ASN A 586 11.74 4.81 -20.75
CA ASN A 586 11.67 3.34 -20.84
C ASN A 586 10.27 2.77 -20.64
N VAL A 587 9.23 3.59 -20.70
CA VAL A 587 7.83 3.15 -20.57
C VAL A 587 7.42 2.40 -21.85
N VAL A 588 6.82 1.23 -21.67
CA VAL A 588 6.28 0.42 -22.77
C VAL A 588 4.78 0.69 -22.91
N SER A 589 4.36 1.07 -24.13
CA SER A 589 2.93 1.17 -24.48
C SER A 589 2.38 -0.21 -24.85
N PRO A 590 1.25 -0.63 -24.28
CA PRO A 590 0.60 -1.88 -24.66
C PRO A 590 0.05 -1.86 -26.10
N ASP A 591 -0.30 -0.71 -26.64
CA ASP A 591 -1.05 -0.56 -27.90
C ASP A 591 -0.37 -1.27 -29.10
N GLU A 592 0.94 -1.10 -29.26
CA GLU A 592 1.71 -1.71 -30.36
C GLU A 592 1.71 -3.25 -30.31
N PHE A 593 1.73 -3.80 -29.08
CA PHE A 593 1.71 -5.25 -28.87
C PHE A 593 0.31 -5.83 -29.06
N ILE A 594 -0.72 -5.10 -28.62
CA ILE A 594 -2.12 -5.50 -28.80
C ILE A 594 -2.49 -5.48 -30.27
N GLU A 595 -2.12 -4.44 -31.01
CA GLU A 595 -2.36 -4.34 -32.43
C GLU A 595 -1.71 -5.51 -33.20
N LYS A 596 -0.51 -5.90 -32.78
CA LYS A 596 0.26 -6.94 -33.47
C LYS A 596 -0.11 -8.36 -33.07
N TYR A 597 -0.42 -8.61 -31.77
CA TYR A 597 -0.55 -9.97 -31.24
C TYR A 597 -1.93 -10.26 -30.66
N GLY A 598 -2.74 -9.23 -30.41
CA GLY A 598 -4.00 -9.32 -29.68
C GLY A 598 -3.88 -9.18 -28.17
N SER A 599 -5.00 -8.88 -27.54
CA SER A 599 -5.11 -8.64 -26.09
C SER A 599 -4.87 -9.92 -25.28
N ASP A 600 -5.39 -11.06 -25.72
CA ASP A 600 -5.24 -12.32 -25.00
C ASP A 600 -3.78 -12.77 -24.94
N VAL A 601 -3.03 -12.62 -26.05
CA VAL A 601 -1.59 -12.90 -26.05
C VAL A 601 -0.84 -11.96 -25.12
N PHE A 602 -1.21 -10.68 -25.12
CA PHE A 602 -0.58 -9.68 -24.24
C PHE A 602 -0.89 -9.96 -22.75
N ARG A 603 -2.16 -10.24 -22.41
CA ARG A 603 -2.57 -10.65 -21.05
C ARG A 603 -1.76 -11.84 -20.56
N MET A 604 -1.74 -12.92 -21.35
CA MET A 604 -1.02 -14.13 -20.99
C MET A 604 0.49 -13.91 -20.87
N TYR A 605 1.07 -13.05 -21.70
CA TYR A 605 2.49 -12.73 -21.60
C TYR A 605 2.82 -12.03 -20.28
N LEU A 606 2.02 -11.04 -19.88
CA LEU A 606 2.17 -10.39 -18.58
C LEU A 606 2.09 -11.38 -17.43
N MET A 607 1.13 -12.31 -17.48
CA MET A 607 0.97 -13.34 -16.46
C MET A 607 2.12 -14.35 -16.45
N PHE A 608 2.78 -14.56 -17.58
CA PHE A 608 3.87 -15.54 -17.72
C PHE A 608 5.23 -15.01 -17.29
N MET A 609 5.44 -13.69 -17.23
CA MET A 609 6.75 -13.08 -16.93
C MET A 609 7.33 -13.48 -15.59
N GLY A 610 6.49 -13.74 -14.59
CA GLY A 610 6.92 -14.12 -13.24
C GLY A 610 5.73 -14.28 -12.29
N PRO A 611 5.99 -14.58 -11.00
CA PRO A 611 4.96 -14.56 -9.97
C PRO A 611 4.35 -13.15 -9.87
N PHE A 612 3.03 -13.08 -9.76
CA PHE A 612 2.30 -11.80 -9.77
C PHE A 612 2.78 -10.80 -8.71
N THR A 613 3.10 -11.31 -7.53
CA THR A 613 3.55 -10.50 -6.38
C THR A 613 5.01 -10.04 -6.48
N ASP A 614 5.82 -10.72 -7.30
CA ASP A 614 7.25 -10.41 -7.41
C ASP A 614 7.55 -9.45 -8.57
N GLY A 615 6.66 -9.45 -9.58
CA GLY A 615 6.84 -8.68 -10.81
C GLY A 615 7.64 -9.43 -11.88
N GLY A 616 8.19 -8.69 -12.82
CA GLY A 616 8.99 -9.29 -13.90
C GLY A 616 9.70 -8.23 -14.73
N ASP A 617 10.70 -8.68 -15.50
CA ASP A 617 11.40 -7.80 -16.42
C ASP A 617 10.82 -7.94 -17.83
N TRP A 618 10.40 -6.81 -18.39
CA TRP A 618 9.78 -6.77 -19.72
C TRP A 618 10.79 -7.07 -20.81
N ASN A 619 10.43 -8.03 -21.70
CA ASN A 619 11.23 -8.38 -22.87
C ASN A 619 10.36 -8.39 -24.13
N ASP A 620 10.65 -7.51 -25.08
CA ASP A 620 9.89 -7.35 -26.33
C ASP A 620 9.82 -8.64 -27.18
N LYS A 621 10.75 -9.57 -27.01
CA LYS A 621 10.82 -10.84 -27.78
C LYS A 621 10.04 -11.98 -27.11
N GLY A 622 9.85 -11.93 -25.79
CA GLY A 622 9.20 -13.00 -25.01
C GLY A 622 7.77 -13.29 -25.42
N ILE A 623 7.03 -12.27 -25.82
CA ILE A 623 5.63 -12.36 -26.25
C ILE A 623 5.40 -13.29 -27.44
N THR A 624 6.40 -13.46 -28.33
CA THR A 624 6.30 -14.36 -29.49
C THR A 624 6.14 -15.84 -29.12
N GLY A 625 6.63 -16.22 -27.93
CA GLY A 625 6.43 -17.56 -27.38
C GLY A 625 4.98 -17.83 -27.03
N ILE A 626 4.32 -16.84 -26.43
CA ILE A 626 2.89 -16.89 -26.09
C ILE A 626 2.03 -16.88 -27.34
N ALA A 627 2.33 -16.04 -28.34
CA ALA A 627 1.58 -16.03 -29.61
C ALA A 627 1.57 -17.42 -30.29
N ARG A 628 2.74 -18.07 -30.34
CA ARG A 628 2.84 -19.45 -30.87
C ARG A 628 2.09 -20.48 -29.98
N PHE A 629 2.01 -20.28 -28.72
CA PHE A 629 1.22 -21.11 -27.82
C PHE A 629 -0.28 -20.96 -28.11
N VAL A 630 -0.78 -19.73 -28.24
CA VAL A 630 -2.18 -19.44 -28.58
C VAL A 630 -2.59 -20.09 -29.90
N ASP A 631 -1.77 -20.01 -30.94
CA ASP A 631 -2.04 -20.67 -32.21
C ASP A 631 -2.13 -22.20 -32.06
N ARG A 632 -1.20 -22.82 -31.34
CA ARG A 632 -1.24 -24.27 -31.07
C ARG A 632 -2.44 -24.68 -30.22
N PHE A 633 -2.77 -23.88 -29.20
CA PHE A 633 -3.94 -24.11 -28.39
C PHE A 633 -5.22 -24.10 -29.24
N PHE A 634 -5.39 -23.06 -30.06
CA PHE A 634 -6.54 -22.92 -30.94
C PHE A 634 -6.64 -24.05 -31.97
N GLY A 635 -5.50 -24.49 -32.49
CA GLY A 635 -5.42 -25.68 -33.38
C GLY A 635 -5.88 -26.96 -32.69
N VAL A 636 -5.45 -27.21 -31.43
CA VAL A 636 -5.89 -28.36 -30.60
C VAL A 636 -7.39 -28.31 -30.32
N VAL A 637 -7.95 -27.14 -30.09
CA VAL A 637 -9.38 -26.97 -29.84
C VAL A 637 -10.22 -27.14 -31.08
N SER A 638 -9.74 -26.64 -32.23
CA SER A 638 -10.52 -26.60 -33.48
C SER A 638 -10.47 -27.91 -34.28
N GLU A 639 -9.43 -28.71 -34.12
CA GLU A 639 -9.22 -29.92 -34.93
C GLU A 639 -9.45 -31.19 -34.07
N LYS A 640 -10.20 -32.14 -34.62
CA LYS A 640 -10.40 -33.45 -33.94
C LYS A 640 -9.14 -34.29 -34.07
N SER A 641 -8.80 -35.01 -33.02
CA SER A 641 -7.67 -35.94 -32.99
C SER A 641 -8.05 -37.24 -32.30
N GLU A 642 -7.48 -38.37 -32.72
CA GLU A 642 -7.71 -39.65 -32.09
C GLU A 642 -6.93 -39.77 -30.78
N VAL A 643 -7.62 -40.20 -29.72
CA VAL A 643 -7.01 -40.40 -28.40
C VAL A 643 -6.30 -41.75 -28.38
N LYS A 644 -4.97 -41.75 -28.18
CA LYS A 644 -4.15 -42.97 -28.16
C LYS A 644 -4.27 -43.75 -26.83
N ASP A 645 -4.39 -43.01 -25.73
CA ASP A 645 -4.52 -43.57 -24.35
C ASP A 645 -5.47 -42.70 -23.52
N SER A 646 -6.70 -43.17 -23.33
CA SER A 646 -7.74 -42.47 -22.60
C SER A 646 -7.44 -42.37 -21.09
N LYS A 647 -6.71 -43.32 -20.51
CA LYS A 647 -6.34 -43.26 -19.07
C LYS A 647 -5.24 -42.22 -18.85
N ALA A 648 -4.25 -42.18 -19.70
CA ALA A 648 -3.20 -41.15 -19.62
C ALA A 648 -3.78 -39.75 -19.85
N LEU A 649 -4.71 -39.58 -20.79
CA LEU A 649 -5.41 -38.30 -21.00
C LEU A 649 -6.19 -37.89 -19.77
N ALA A 650 -7.01 -38.78 -19.23
CA ALA A 650 -7.81 -38.47 -18.03
C ALA A 650 -6.93 -38.10 -16.83
N LYS A 651 -5.84 -38.83 -16.59
CA LYS A 651 -4.86 -38.52 -15.54
C LYS A 651 -4.20 -37.15 -15.74
N ALA A 652 -3.70 -36.89 -16.95
CA ALA A 652 -3.07 -35.61 -17.28
C ALA A 652 -4.03 -34.42 -17.15
N LEU A 653 -5.28 -34.57 -17.60
CA LEU A 653 -6.29 -33.52 -17.52
C LEU A 653 -6.68 -33.21 -16.07
N ASN A 654 -6.90 -34.25 -15.22
CA ASN A 654 -7.21 -34.02 -13.80
C ASN A 654 -6.06 -33.35 -13.05
N LYS A 655 -4.80 -33.73 -13.33
CA LYS A 655 -3.63 -33.03 -12.81
C LYS A 655 -3.58 -31.55 -13.25
N LEU A 656 -3.92 -31.28 -14.52
CA LEU A 656 -3.98 -29.90 -15.02
C LEU A 656 -5.05 -29.08 -14.30
N ILE A 657 -6.29 -29.64 -14.14
CA ILE A 657 -7.37 -28.95 -13.42
C ILE A 657 -6.92 -28.59 -12.00
N LYS A 658 -6.39 -29.57 -11.25
CA LYS A 658 -5.88 -29.36 -9.90
C LYS A 658 -4.81 -28.28 -9.83
N LYS A 659 -3.81 -28.36 -10.74
CA LYS A 659 -2.69 -27.43 -10.80
C LYS A 659 -3.15 -26.01 -11.11
N VAL A 660 -3.95 -25.83 -12.17
CA VAL A 660 -4.44 -24.52 -12.58
C VAL A 660 -5.33 -23.88 -11.53
N SER A 661 -6.25 -24.63 -10.93
CA SER A 661 -7.11 -24.13 -9.85
C SER A 661 -6.29 -23.63 -8.66
N ALA A 662 -5.36 -24.45 -8.16
CA ALA A 662 -4.51 -24.09 -7.04
C ALA A 662 -3.56 -22.92 -7.34
N ASP A 663 -3.10 -22.79 -8.58
CA ASP A 663 -2.19 -21.71 -8.97
C ASP A 663 -2.95 -20.38 -9.13
N ILE A 664 -4.17 -20.37 -9.69
CA ILE A 664 -5.02 -19.17 -9.73
C ILE A 664 -5.31 -18.67 -8.32
N GLU A 665 -5.69 -19.57 -7.40
CA GLU A 665 -6.00 -19.23 -6.00
C GLU A 665 -4.81 -18.60 -5.26
N ARG A 666 -3.59 -18.87 -5.70
CA ARG A 666 -2.35 -18.31 -5.16
C ARG A 666 -1.75 -17.20 -6.01
N PHE A 667 -2.43 -16.74 -7.05
CA PHE A 667 -1.94 -15.75 -8.02
C PHE A 667 -0.63 -16.18 -8.71
N GLN A 668 -0.42 -17.50 -8.90
CA GLN A 668 0.71 -18.08 -9.61
C GLN A 668 0.38 -18.29 -11.10
N PHE A 669 -0.02 -17.23 -11.79
CA PHE A 669 -0.48 -17.30 -13.18
C PHE A 669 0.60 -17.79 -14.14
N ASN A 670 1.88 -17.52 -13.87
CA ASN A 670 2.99 -17.98 -14.67
C ASN A 670 3.07 -19.50 -14.73
N THR A 671 2.84 -20.20 -13.64
CA THR A 671 2.79 -21.66 -13.59
C THR A 671 1.51 -22.22 -14.19
N CYS A 672 0.38 -21.47 -14.14
CA CYS A 672 -0.82 -21.84 -14.90
C CYS A 672 -0.55 -21.91 -16.41
N VAL A 673 0.06 -20.85 -16.97
CA VAL A 673 0.40 -20.80 -18.40
C VAL A 673 1.37 -21.91 -18.77
N ALA A 674 2.40 -22.17 -17.95
CA ALA A 674 3.36 -23.24 -18.17
C ALA A 674 2.67 -24.63 -18.19
N ALA A 675 1.81 -24.91 -17.21
CA ALA A 675 1.08 -26.18 -17.12
C ALA A 675 0.16 -26.40 -18.36
N MET A 676 -0.48 -25.35 -18.85
CA MET A 676 -1.28 -25.43 -20.07
C MET A 676 -0.41 -25.68 -21.31
N MET A 677 0.77 -25.07 -21.41
CA MET A 677 1.73 -25.33 -22.48
C MET A 677 2.18 -26.79 -22.50
N GLU A 678 2.50 -27.36 -21.33
CA GLU A 678 2.86 -28.76 -21.17
C GLU A 678 1.73 -29.70 -21.61
N PHE A 679 0.50 -29.41 -21.17
CA PHE A 679 -0.66 -30.20 -21.53
C PHE A 679 -0.99 -30.13 -23.03
N VAL A 680 -0.89 -28.96 -23.67
CA VAL A 680 -1.05 -28.80 -25.12
C VAL A 680 -0.01 -29.64 -25.87
N ASN A 681 1.26 -29.63 -25.43
CA ASN A 681 2.30 -30.45 -26.01
C ASN A 681 2.03 -31.96 -25.84
N PHE A 682 1.45 -32.35 -24.70
CA PHE A 682 1.04 -33.74 -24.44
C PHE A 682 -0.07 -34.17 -25.39
N VAL A 683 -1.15 -33.41 -25.54
CA VAL A 683 -2.29 -33.79 -26.39
C VAL A 683 -2.01 -33.71 -27.87
N MET A 684 -1.09 -32.83 -28.29
CA MET A 684 -0.63 -32.85 -29.72
C MET A 684 0.02 -34.16 -30.10
N LYS A 685 0.60 -34.91 -29.17
CA LYS A 685 1.21 -36.23 -29.40
C LYS A 685 0.23 -37.39 -29.20
N ASN A 686 -0.68 -37.25 -28.24
CA ASN A 686 -1.52 -38.34 -27.74
C ASN A 686 -3.00 -38.24 -28.13
N GLY A 687 -3.42 -37.12 -28.72
CA GLY A 687 -4.80 -36.84 -29.09
C GLY A 687 -5.62 -36.30 -27.90
N ILE A 688 -6.78 -35.74 -28.19
CA ILE A 688 -7.74 -35.19 -27.23
C ILE A 688 -9.17 -35.37 -27.76
N ASP A 689 -10.10 -35.79 -26.90
CA ASP A 689 -11.53 -35.87 -27.19
C ASP A 689 -12.28 -34.55 -27.00
N ASP A 690 -13.54 -34.48 -27.44
CA ASP A 690 -14.34 -33.28 -27.43
C ASP A 690 -14.64 -32.80 -26.01
N GLU A 691 -14.90 -33.71 -25.06
CA GLU A 691 -15.16 -33.33 -23.66
C GLU A 691 -13.91 -32.77 -22.97
N SER A 692 -12.75 -33.38 -23.19
CA SER A 692 -11.47 -32.88 -22.70
C SER A 692 -11.11 -31.51 -23.30
N ARG A 693 -11.47 -31.23 -24.57
CA ARG A 693 -11.31 -29.92 -25.20
C ARG A 693 -12.17 -28.87 -24.50
N LYS A 694 -13.43 -29.18 -24.16
CA LYS A 694 -14.30 -28.28 -23.40
C LYS A 694 -13.73 -27.96 -22.03
N VAL A 695 -13.13 -28.93 -21.35
CA VAL A 695 -12.44 -28.70 -20.07
C VAL A 695 -11.24 -27.77 -20.27
N LEU A 696 -10.41 -28.05 -21.28
CA LEU A 696 -9.20 -27.24 -21.57
C LEU A 696 -9.55 -25.77 -21.87
N VAL A 697 -10.61 -25.53 -22.64
CA VAL A 697 -11.09 -24.18 -22.95
C VAL A 697 -11.59 -23.46 -21.68
N ARG A 698 -12.27 -24.15 -20.76
CA ARG A 698 -12.69 -23.56 -19.48
C ARG A 698 -11.49 -23.17 -18.61
N LEU A 699 -10.41 -23.96 -18.61
CA LEU A 699 -9.22 -23.67 -17.82
C LEU A 699 -8.46 -22.42 -18.30
N ILE A 700 -8.43 -22.14 -19.61
CA ILE A 700 -7.77 -20.95 -20.14
C ILE A 700 -8.64 -19.70 -20.07
N ALA A 701 -9.97 -19.86 -19.91
CA ALA A 701 -10.93 -18.76 -20.00
C ALA A 701 -10.60 -17.54 -19.11
N PRO A 702 -10.17 -17.68 -17.87
CA PRO A 702 -9.79 -16.51 -17.07
C PRO A 702 -8.60 -15.74 -17.63
N LEU A 703 -7.64 -16.42 -18.26
CA LEU A 703 -6.39 -15.84 -18.72
C LEU A 703 -6.51 -15.22 -20.13
N ALA A 704 -7.22 -15.91 -21.02
CA ALA A 704 -7.39 -15.54 -22.42
C ALA A 704 -8.89 -15.63 -22.82
N PRO A 705 -9.69 -14.62 -22.42
CA PRO A 705 -11.15 -14.69 -22.49
C PRO A 705 -11.70 -14.76 -23.90
N HIS A 706 -11.11 -14.07 -24.87
CA HIS A 706 -11.58 -14.08 -26.26
C HIS A 706 -11.27 -15.42 -26.94
N LEU A 707 -10.07 -15.94 -26.73
CA LEU A 707 -9.65 -17.26 -27.21
C LEU A 707 -10.58 -18.36 -26.68
N ALA A 708 -10.92 -18.26 -25.38
CA ALA A 708 -11.79 -19.24 -24.75
C ALA A 708 -13.24 -19.19 -25.28
N GLU A 709 -13.81 -18.00 -25.44
CA GLU A 709 -15.15 -17.85 -26.05
C GLU A 709 -15.19 -18.41 -27.49
N GLU A 710 -14.16 -18.10 -28.30
CA GLU A 710 -14.08 -18.62 -29.66
C GLU A 710 -13.95 -20.13 -29.66
N GLY A 711 -13.05 -20.69 -28.86
CA GLY A 711 -12.90 -22.13 -28.68
C GLY A 711 -14.19 -22.81 -28.23
N TRP A 712 -14.91 -22.21 -27.28
CA TRP A 712 -16.19 -22.68 -26.77
C TRP A 712 -17.27 -22.70 -27.85
N SER A 713 -17.32 -21.64 -28.67
CA SER A 713 -18.22 -21.55 -29.81
C SER A 713 -17.89 -22.60 -30.91
N VAL A 714 -16.61 -22.84 -31.19
CA VAL A 714 -16.15 -23.86 -32.16
C VAL A 714 -16.55 -25.28 -31.69
N LEU A 715 -16.59 -25.52 -30.39
CA LEU A 715 -17.03 -26.79 -29.80
C LEU A 715 -18.57 -26.94 -29.76
N GLY A 716 -19.32 -25.98 -30.32
CA GLY A 716 -20.76 -26.05 -30.52
C GLY A 716 -21.60 -25.49 -29.37
N GLU A 717 -20.95 -24.90 -28.35
CA GLU A 717 -21.63 -24.27 -27.24
C GLU A 717 -22.17 -22.88 -27.62
N LYS A 718 -23.37 -22.53 -27.14
CA LYS A 718 -24.08 -21.32 -27.56
C LYS A 718 -23.99 -20.18 -26.57
N ASP A 719 -23.97 -20.51 -25.28
CA ASP A 719 -23.87 -19.55 -24.21
C ASP A 719 -22.42 -19.12 -24.00
N SER A 720 -22.22 -17.98 -23.32
CA SER A 720 -20.87 -17.56 -22.93
C SER A 720 -20.22 -18.61 -22.01
N ILE A 721 -18.95 -18.87 -22.24
CA ILE A 721 -18.14 -19.75 -21.40
C ILE A 721 -18.12 -19.28 -19.94
N PHE A 722 -18.27 -18.00 -19.69
CA PHE A 722 -18.30 -17.41 -18.34
C PHE A 722 -19.61 -17.67 -17.59
N ASN A 723 -20.60 -18.28 -18.22
CA ASN A 723 -21.79 -18.81 -17.58
C ASN A 723 -21.65 -20.32 -17.27
N SER A 724 -20.56 -20.95 -17.69
CA SER A 724 -20.25 -22.36 -17.38
C SER A 724 -19.56 -22.49 -16.02
N GLN A 725 -19.69 -23.69 -15.42
CA GLN A 725 -19.04 -24.02 -14.16
C GLN A 725 -17.54 -24.30 -14.36
N TRP A 726 -16.71 -23.87 -13.38
CA TRP A 726 -15.30 -24.26 -13.32
C TRP A 726 -15.17 -25.79 -13.20
N PRO A 727 -14.25 -26.43 -13.98
CA PRO A 727 -14.12 -27.88 -13.96
C PRO A 727 -13.58 -28.38 -12.61
N GLU A 728 -14.14 -29.50 -12.15
CA GLU A 728 -13.66 -30.22 -10.97
C GLU A 728 -12.75 -31.38 -11.40
N TYR A 729 -11.83 -31.76 -10.52
CA TYR A 729 -10.93 -32.91 -10.74
C TYR A 729 -11.27 -34.06 -9.81
N ASP A 730 -11.00 -35.29 -10.28
CA ASP A 730 -11.10 -36.50 -9.45
C ASP A 730 -9.79 -36.74 -8.69
N GLU A 731 -9.87 -36.69 -7.35
CA GLU A 731 -8.72 -36.91 -6.48
C GLU A 731 -8.01 -38.26 -6.72
N LYS A 732 -8.76 -39.28 -7.16
CA LYS A 732 -8.19 -40.62 -7.46
C LYS A 732 -7.29 -40.61 -8.69
N LEU A 733 -7.55 -39.71 -9.64
CA LEU A 733 -6.80 -39.59 -10.87
C LEU A 733 -5.56 -38.69 -10.76
N VAL A 734 -5.43 -37.90 -9.70
CA VAL A 734 -4.27 -37.03 -9.50
C VAL A 734 -3.17 -37.64 -8.65
N VAL A 735 -3.43 -38.77 -8.02
CA VAL A 735 -2.42 -39.52 -7.27
C VAL A 735 -1.44 -40.17 -8.26
N ASP A 736 -0.15 -39.95 -8.06
CA ASP A 736 0.87 -40.66 -8.83
C ASP A 736 1.01 -42.07 -8.30
N ASP A 737 0.95 -43.06 -9.19
CA ASP A 737 1.19 -44.46 -8.87
C ASP A 737 2.69 -44.69 -8.59
N THR A 738 3.55 -43.79 -9.08
CA THR A 738 4.98 -43.83 -8.92
C THR A 738 5.57 -42.52 -8.43
N VAL A 739 6.69 -42.57 -7.75
CA VAL A 739 7.46 -41.40 -7.28
C VAL A 739 8.93 -41.58 -7.64
N VAL A 740 9.54 -40.51 -8.14
CA VAL A 740 10.98 -40.50 -8.39
C VAL A 740 11.72 -40.09 -7.11
N LEU A 741 12.57 -40.95 -6.62
CA LEU A 741 13.35 -40.68 -5.42
C LEU A 741 14.83 -40.54 -5.75
N GLY A 742 15.46 -39.50 -5.26
CA GLY A 742 16.92 -39.38 -5.29
C GLY A 742 17.58 -40.44 -4.41
N VAL A 743 18.59 -41.13 -4.93
CA VAL A 743 19.39 -42.11 -4.19
C VAL A 743 20.71 -41.50 -3.81
N GLN A 744 20.94 -41.43 -2.50
CA GLN A 744 22.18 -40.88 -1.93
C GLN A 744 23.13 -42.01 -1.51
N VAL A 745 24.42 -41.82 -1.77
CA VAL A 745 25.50 -42.62 -1.17
C VAL A 745 26.42 -41.67 -0.41
N ASN A 746 26.60 -41.89 0.89
CA ASN A 746 27.35 -41.02 1.78
C ASN A 746 26.94 -39.55 1.69
N GLY A 747 25.61 -39.28 1.68
CA GLY A 747 25.02 -37.93 1.67
C GLY A 747 25.05 -37.21 0.32
N LYS A 748 25.58 -37.81 -0.74
CA LYS A 748 25.59 -37.24 -2.09
C LYS A 748 24.63 -38.00 -3.00
N VAL A 749 23.75 -37.31 -3.73
CA VAL A 749 22.85 -37.92 -4.72
C VAL A 749 23.70 -38.53 -5.84
N ARG A 750 23.49 -39.83 -6.10
CA ARG A 750 24.23 -40.62 -7.08
C ARG A 750 23.38 -41.18 -8.19
N GLY A 751 22.05 -41.18 -7.99
CA GLY A 751 21.09 -41.64 -9.01
C GLY A 751 19.67 -41.32 -8.58
N GLU A 752 18.73 -41.63 -9.46
CA GLU A 752 17.30 -41.51 -9.21
C GLU A 752 16.64 -42.84 -9.60
N VAL A 753 15.61 -43.23 -8.81
CA VAL A 753 14.81 -44.41 -9.10
C VAL A 753 13.32 -44.04 -9.06
N GLU A 754 12.58 -44.55 -10.03
CA GLU A 754 11.13 -44.45 -10.04
C GLU A 754 10.57 -45.73 -9.37
N ILE A 755 9.77 -45.51 -8.29
CA ILE A 755 9.15 -46.60 -7.55
C ILE A 755 7.67 -46.31 -7.34
N GLY A 756 6.86 -47.38 -7.15
CA GLY A 756 5.45 -47.18 -6.75
C GLY A 756 5.34 -46.47 -5.41
N VAL A 757 4.36 -45.59 -5.24
CA VAL A 757 4.13 -44.80 -4.00
C VAL A 757 3.95 -45.69 -2.77
N HIS A 758 3.41 -46.91 -2.98
CA HIS A 758 3.21 -47.91 -1.94
C HIS A 758 4.31 -49.00 -1.88
N THR A 759 5.47 -48.77 -2.57
CA THR A 759 6.59 -49.71 -2.56
C THR A 759 7.13 -49.84 -1.14
N SER A 760 7.29 -51.10 -0.71
CA SER A 760 7.89 -51.38 0.60
C SER A 760 9.34 -50.88 0.67
N GLN A 761 9.82 -50.60 1.88
CA GLN A 761 11.21 -50.20 2.10
C GLN A 761 12.20 -51.19 1.48
N GLU A 762 11.96 -52.48 1.64
CA GLU A 762 12.79 -53.54 1.12
C GLU A 762 12.92 -53.49 -0.41
N ASN A 763 11.79 -53.43 -1.12
CA ASN A 763 11.77 -53.32 -2.57
C ASN A 763 12.35 -51.98 -3.07
N ALA A 764 12.10 -50.88 -2.38
CA ALA A 764 12.65 -49.58 -2.75
C ALA A 764 14.18 -49.55 -2.67
N LEU A 765 14.73 -50.15 -1.62
CA LEU A 765 16.18 -50.33 -1.45
C LEU A 765 16.78 -51.26 -2.50
N GLU A 766 16.08 -52.37 -2.83
CA GLU A 766 16.51 -53.28 -3.88
C GLU A 766 16.55 -52.59 -5.27
N ILE A 767 15.50 -51.88 -5.68
CA ILE A 767 15.45 -51.11 -6.93
C ILE A 767 16.57 -50.07 -6.95
N ALA A 768 16.84 -49.40 -5.86
CA ALA A 768 17.88 -48.38 -5.76
C ALA A 768 19.30 -49.01 -5.89
N ARG A 769 19.53 -50.22 -5.36
CA ARG A 769 20.78 -50.94 -5.52
C ARG A 769 21.07 -51.36 -6.95
N LEU A 770 20.01 -51.67 -7.72
CA LEU A 770 20.12 -52.07 -9.13
C LEU A 770 20.36 -50.90 -10.09
N ASN A 771 20.25 -49.65 -9.62
CA ASN A 771 20.54 -48.49 -10.44
C ASN A 771 22.03 -48.42 -10.79
N PRO A 772 22.42 -48.42 -12.09
CA PRO A 772 23.83 -48.46 -12.51
C PRO A 772 24.70 -47.33 -12.00
N ASN A 773 24.10 -46.18 -11.74
CA ASN A 773 24.78 -44.99 -11.19
C ASN A 773 25.00 -45.08 -9.68
N VAL A 774 24.27 -45.95 -8.98
CA VAL A 774 24.36 -46.17 -7.54
C VAL A 774 25.20 -47.38 -7.21
N SER A 775 24.99 -48.50 -7.96
CA SER A 775 25.66 -49.80 -7.69
C SER A 775 27.18 -49.69 -7.62
N LYS A 776 27.81 -48.95 -8.52
CA LYS A 776 29.26 -48.71 -8.53
C LYS A 776 29.83 -48.15 -7.25
N TYR A 777 29.04 -47.30 -6.52
CA TYR A 777 29.48 -46.75 -5.24
C TYR A 777 29.19 -47.71 -4.05
N LEU A 778 28.27 -48.68 -4.26
CA LEU A 778 27.99 -49.71 -3.26
C LEU A 778 29.02 -50.86 -3.33
N GLU A 779 29.63 -51.05 -4.48
CA GLU A 779 30.71 -52.07 -4.69
C GLU A 779 32.07 -51.59 -4.15
N GLU A 780 32.27 -50.28 -3.93
CA GLU A 780 33.52 -49.70 -3.41
C GLU A 780 33.72 -49.93 -1.91
N GLY A 781 32.72 -50.48 -1.19
CA GLY A 781 32.82 -50.74 0.23
C GLY A 781 31.66 -51.55 0.83
N LYS A 782 31.59 -51.65 2.13
CA LYS A 782 30.49 -52.33 2.83
C LYS A 782 29.36 -51.35 3.21
N VAL A 783 28.14 -51.63 2.78
CA VAL A 783 26.95 -50.86 3.22
C VAL A 783 26.74 -51.11 4.71
N VAL A 784 26.86 -50.06 5.51
CA VAL A 784 26.73 -50.13 6.98
C VAL A 784 25.40 -49.57 7.50
N LYS A 785 24.67 -48.77 6.67
CA LYS A 785 23.36 -48.26 7.02
C LYS A 785 22.55 -47.95 5.75
N GLU A 786 21.28 -48.31 5.81
CA GLU A 786 20.28 -47.99 4.79
C GLU A 786 19.21 -47.05 5.36
N ILE A 787 18.79 -46.12 4.55
CA ILE A 787 17.82 -45.09 4.92
C ILE A 787 16.76 -45.06 3.83
N TYR A 788 15.51 -45.20 4.20
CA TYR A 788 14.37 -44.98 3.31
C TYR A 788 13.40 -44.04 3.99
N VAL A 789 13.12 -42.91 3.32
CA VAL A 789 12.08 -41.98 3.72
C VAL A 789 11.04 -41.98 2.61
N PRO A 790 9.84 -42.58 2.83
CA PRO A 790 8.80 -42.69 1.80
C PRO A 790 8.50 -41.35 1.16
N GLY A 791 8.45 -41.31 -0.17
CA GLY A 791 8.19 -40.11 -0.96
C GLY A 791 9.28 -39.04 -0.97
N LYS A 792 10.42 -39.27 -0.30
CA LYS A 792 11.49 -38.25 -0.20
C LYS A 792 12.85 -38.72 -0.71
N ILE A 793 13.40 -39.78 -0.16
CA ILE A 793 14.79 -40.13 -0.42
C ILE A 793 15.12 -41.59 -0.05
N ILE A 794 16.10 -42.15 -0.78
CA ILE A 794 16.78 -43.41 -0.42
C ILE A 794 18.26 -43.08 -0.16
N GLY A 795 18.85 -43.65 0.87
CA GLY A 795 20.23 -43.38 1.24
C GLY A 795 20.99 -44.63 1.66
N PHE A 796 22.25 -44.75 1.23
CA PHE A 796 23.20 -45.76 1.64
C PHE A 796 24.41 -45.09 2.30
N VAL A 797 24.84 -45.65 3.42
CA VAL A 797 26.11 -45.29 4.02
C VAL A 797 27.07 -46.45 3.78
N VAL A 798 28.14 -46.19 3.06
CA VAL A 798 29.16 -47.13 2.67
C VAL A 798 30.46 -46.76 3.38
N LYS A 799 31.12 -47.79 3.99
CA LYS A 799 32.42 -47.68 4.64
C LYS A 799 33.41 -48.63 3.98
#